data_9461b2579d08860b36f5c45c1f93a8df
#
_entry.id   9461b2579d08860b36f5c45c1f93a8df
#
_cell.length_a   1.000
_cell.length_b   1.000
_cell.length_c   1.000
_cell.angle_alpha   90.00
_cell.angle_beta   90.00
_cell.angle_gamma   90.00
#
_symmetry.space_group_name_H-M   'P 1'
#
loop_
_entity.id
_entity.type
_entity.pdbx_description
1 polymer ?
#
loop_
_entity_poly.entity_id
_entity_poly.type
_entity_poly.pdbx_seq_one_letter_code
_entity_poly.pdbx_strand_id
1 'polypeptide(L)'
;MSKHNVVVIGNGMVGHRFIEELLEKAEPDQFSLTVFCEEPRVAYDRVHLSAYFSHHTAEELSLVREGYYDKHQVNLLLGERAITINRDEKLIHSSTGRAVHYDTLIFATGSYPWIPPINGAEGSDCFVYRTIEDLNAIEACSRRSKRGAVIGGGLLGLEAAGALKNLGIETHVIEFAPVLMAEQLDQQGGEQLRRKIEQMGVRVHTGKNTQQIVHHEHGGKTLQFADGSALEVDFIVFSTGIRPQDKLAKQCGLALGPRGGIAIDDQCRTSDPTIYAIGECAAWQNRVYGLVAPGYKMAQVASDHLLGRDNAFTGADMSAKLKLLGVDVGGIGDARGTTPGARSVVWLDESKSIYKRLIISEDQKTLLGAVLVGDTSDYGNLLQLVLNAIPLPANPEALILPAGSGDKPAIGVDSLPDTAQICSCFDVSKGDIIKAVQGGCHTVAALKSSTRAGTGCGGCIPLITQVLNSELSRQGIEVNNHLCAHFAWSRQELYHLIQVEEIKTFDELLARYGQGYGCEVCKPVVGSLLASCWNEYVLKPQHAPLQDSNDLYLGNIQKDGTYSVIPRSPGGEITPQGLKVIGEIAERYQLYTKITGSQRIGLFGAQKDDLPAIWSQLIDAGFETGQAYAKALRMAKTCVGSAWCRYGVGDSLGFGVMLENRYKGIRTPHKMKFGVSGCTRECAEAQGKDVGIIATEKGWNLYVCGNGGMKPRHGDLLAADLDQQALITYLDRFMMFYIRTADKLQRTSLWLESLEGGIDYLRKVIVDDKLGLNGQMEQQLAALRTSVSCEWKATLEDKDHLTRFAHFINSPQRDPGVQRVAERDQHRPARADERIAVTLIEETES
;
A
#
# COMPACT_ATOMS: atom_id res chain seq x y z
N MET A 1 28.52 11.61 -35.77
CA MET A 1 27.51 10.94 -36.61
C MET A 1 26.16 11.56 -36.27
N SER A 2 25.25 11.72 -37.24
CA SER A 2 23.88 12.17 -36.92
C SER A 2 23.20 11.10 -36.05
N LYS A 3 22.47 11.53 -35.00
CA LYS A 3 21.70 10.59 -34.19
C LYS A 3 20.66 9.90 -35.06
N HIS A 4 20.37 8.64 -34.79
CA HIS A 4 19.31 7.90 -35.48
C HIS A 4 17.93 8.33 -34.93
N ASN A 5 17.07 8.84 -35.84
CA ASN A 5 15.77 9.40 -35.44
C ASN A 5 14.72 8.31 -35.28
N VAL A 6 14.32 8.06 -34.05
CA VAL A 6 13.24 7.13 -33.74
C VAL A 6 11.98 7.92 -33.36
N VAL A 7 10.89 7.65 -34.07
CA VAL A 7 9.59 8.27 -33.78
C VAL A 7 8.65 7.22 -33.25
N VAL A 8 8.00 7.52 -32.10
CA VAL A 8 6.99 6.66 -31.48
C VAL A 8 5.62 7.33 -31.64
N ILE A 9 4.66 6.60 -32.19
CA ILE A 9 3.26 7.05 -32.24
C ILE A 9 2.48 6.33 -31.17
N GLY A 10 2.13 7.07 -30.11
CA GLY A 10 1.42 6.60 -28.94
C GLY A 10 2.27 6.55 -27.69
N ASN A 11 1.89 7.34 -26.67
CA ASN A 11 2.52 7.40 -25.35
C ASN A 11 1.64 6.76 -24.29
N GLY A 12 1.14 5.55 -24.56
CA GLY A 12 0.48 4.71 -23.56
C GLY A 12 1.51 3.85 -22.80
N MET A 13 1.01 2.89 -22.01
CA MET A 13 1.84 1.98 -21.20
C MET A 13 2.95 1.31 -22.02
N VAL A 14 2.63 0.78 -23.21
CA VAL A 14 3.58 0.04 -24.05
C VAL A 14 4.56 0.98 -24.76
N GLY A 15 4.08 2.14 -25.24
CA GLY A 15 4.95 3.16 -25.87
C GLY A 15 5.98 3.71 -24.89
N HIS A 16 5.56 4.04 -23.68
CA HIS A 16 6.48 4.48 -22.62
C HIS A 16 7.48 3.38 -22.26
N ARG A 17 7.02 2.13 -22.15
CA ARG A 17 7.90 0.98 -21.85
C ARG A 17 8.97 0.80 -22.92
N PHE A 18 8.64 0.95 -24.19
CA PHE A 18 9.62 0.90 -25.27
C PHE A 18 10.68 1.99 -25.12
N ILE A 19 10.27 3.21 -24.76
CA ILE A 19 11.21 4.33 -24.54
C ILE A 19 12.15 4.02 -23.38
N GLU A 20 11.64 3.50 -22.26
CA GLU A 20 12.47 3.07 -21.12
C GLU A 20 13.49 1.99 -21.55
N GLU A 21 13.02 0.91 -22.20
CA GLU A 21 13.88 -0.20 -22.64
C GLU A 21 14.98 0.27 -23.59
N LEU A 22 14.65 1.16 -24.53
CA LEU A 22 15.63 1.68 -25.49
C LEU A 22 16.67 2.56 -24.78
N LEU A 23 16.23 3.49 -23.94
CA LEU A 23 17.12 4.43 -23.24
C LEU A 23 18.00 3.78 -22.18
N GLU A 24 17.50 2.73 -21.52
CA GLU A 24 18.30 1.97 -20.52
C GLU A 24 19.43 1.16 -21.18
N LYS A 25 19.27 0.78 -22.44
CA LYS A 25 20.19 -0.15 -23.14
C LYS A 25 21.06 0.49 -24.21
N ALA A 26 20.69 1.68 -24.70
CA ALA A 26 21.38 2.41 -25.74
C ALA A 26 22.62 3.13 -25.21
N GLU A 27 23.63 3.30 -26.11
CA GLU A 27 24.76 4.17 -25.81
C GLU A 27 24.32 5.65 -25.79
N PRO A 28 24.97 6.50 -24.97
CA PRO A 28 24.67 7.93 -24.96
C PRO A 28 24.71 8.54 -26.37
N ASP A 29 23.69 9.35 -26.69
CA ASP A 29 23.58 10.07 -27.97
C ASP A 29 23.39 9.19 -29.23
N GLN A 30 23.10 7.91 -29.10
CA GLN A 30 22.84 7.00 -30.22
C GLN A 30 21.53 7.34 -30.94
N PHE A 31 20.47 7.68 -30.20
CA PHE A 31 19.15 7.96 -30.75
C PHE A 31 18.66 9.38 -30.44
N SER A 32 17.81 9.88 -31.33
CA SER A 32 16.97 11.06 -31.11
C SER A 32 15.51 10.58 -31.08
N LEU A 33 14.83 10.77 -29.97
CA LEU A 33 13.47 10.27 -29.76
C LEU A 33 12.43 11.39 -29.87
N THR A 34 11.43 11.18 -30.73
CA THR A 34 10.22 12.02 -30.78
C THR A 34 8.99 11.15 -30.56
N VAL A 35 8.08 11.58 -29.69
CA VAL A 35 6.91 10.80 -29.26
C VAL A 35 5.64 11.60 -29.49
N PHE A 36 4.74 11.10 -30.34
CA PHE A 36 3.40 11.64 -30.50
C PHE A 36 2.48 11.08 -29.44
N CYS A 37 1.81 11.96 -28.71
CA CYS A 37 0.82 11.63 -27.69
C CYS A 37 -0.47 12.40 -27.95
N GLU A 38 -1.53 11.69 -28.37
CA GLU A 38 -2.83 12.29 -28.64
C GLU A 38 -3.52 12.80 -27.36
N GLU A 39 -3.27 12.15 -26.23
CA GLU A 39 -3.82 12.56 -24.93
C GLU A 39 -3.04 13.75 -24.34
N PRO A 40 -3.68 14.58 -23.50
CA PRO A 40 -3.04 15.77 -22.92
C PRO A 40 -2.11 15.47 -21.76
N ARG A 41 -1.78 14.18 -21.51
CA ARG A 41 -0.97 13.73 -20.39
C ARG A 41 0.02 12.64 -20.77
N VAL A 42 1.01 12.42 -19.92
CA VAL A 42 2.01 11.35 -20.07
C VAL A 42 1.37 9.96 -19.82
N ALA A 43 2.12 8.90 -20.08
CA ALA A 43 1.68 7.53 -19.86
C ALA A 43 1.21 7.30 -18.42
N TYR A 44 0.07 6.66 -18.25
CA TYR A 44 -0.52 6.30 -16.96
C TYR A 44 -1.02 4.86 -16.95
N ASP A 45 -1.23 4.32 -15.75
CA ASP A 45 -1.65 2.94 -15.53
C ASP A 45 -3.14 2.74 -15.88
N ARG A 46 -3.39 2.13 -17.04
CA ARG A 46 -4.74 1.81 -17.51
C ARG A 46 -5.28 0.50 -16.95
N VAL A 47 -4.42 -0.32 -16.34
CA VAL A 47 -4.85 -1.56 -15.66
C VAL A 47 -5.58 -1.23 -14.36
N HIS A 48 -5.16 -0.15 -13.70
CA HIS A 48 -5.79 0.32 -12.46
C HIS A 48 -6.69 1.54 -12.66
N LEU A 49 -7.28 1.69 -13.83
CA LEU A 49 -8.11 2.85 -14.19
C LEU A 49 -9.31 3.04 -13.22
N SER A 50 -9.89 1.94 -12.70
CA SER A 50 -10.96 1.97 -11.71
C SER A 50 -10.57 2.63 -10.38
N ALA A 51 -9.28 2.69 -10.06
CA ALA A 51 -8.77 3.36 -8.86
C ALA A 51 -9.03 4.88 -8.88
N TYR A 52 -9.18 5.47 -10.08
CA TYR A 52 -9.53 6.88 -10.24
C TYR A 52 -10.80 7.27 -9.49
N PHE A 53 -11.81 6.39 -9.45
CA PHE A 53 -13.04 6.58 -8.68
C PHE A 53 -12.91 6.33 -7.17
N SER A 54 -11.73 5.93 -6.72
CA SER A 54 -11.41 5.68 -5.30
C SER A 54 -10.45 6.74 -4.75
N HIS A 55 -10.59 7.99 -5.21
CA HIS A 55 -9.81 9.17 -4.82
C HIS A 55 -8.35 9.20 -5.30
N HIS A 56 -7.97 8.40 -6.28
CA HIS A 56 -6.69 8.58 -6.97
C HIS A 56 -6.77 9.72 -7.97
N THR A 57 -5.72 10.53 -8.04
CA THR A 57 -5.60 11.59 -9.05
C THR A 57 -5.00 11.04 -10.36
N ALA A 58 -5.09 11.81 -11.43
CA ALA A 58 -4.45 11.45 -12.70
C ALA A 58 -2.92 11.34 -12.57
N GLU A 59 -2.34 12.16 -11.69
CA GLU A 59 -0.91 12.17 -11.36
C GLU A 59 -0.47 10.91 -10.62
N GLU A 60 -1.30 10.41 -9.71
CA GLU A 60 -1.03 9.15 -8.98
C GLU A 60 -1.09 7.91 -9.86
N LEU A 61 -1.85 7.95 -10.95
CA LEU A 61 -1.84 6.89 -11.96
C LEU A 61 -0.68 7.02 -12.94
N SER A 62 0.12 8.11 -12.92
CA SER A 62 1.23 8.30 -13.83
C SER A 62 2.28 7.20 -13.69
N LEU A 63 2.70 6.61 -14.81
CA LEU A 63 3.84 5.69 -14.88
C LEU A 63 5.17 6.44 -15.05
N VAL A 64 5.10 7.74 -15.35
CA VAL A 64 6.25 8.56 -15.71
C VAL A 64 6.66 9.41 -14.51
N ARG A 65 7.92 9.33 -14.11
CA ARG A 65 8.47 10.21 -13.08
C ARG A 65 8.53 11.65 -13.62
N GLU A 66 8.28 12.62 -12.77
CA GLU A 66 8.37 14.04 -13.13
C GLU A 66 9.73 14.37 -13.77
N GLY A 67 9.71 15.09 -14.88
CA GLY A 67 10.91 15.48 -15.64
C GLY A 67 11.61 14.34 -16.39
N TYR A 68 11.03 13.13 -16.46
CA TYR A 68 11.69 11.97 -17.10
C TYR A 68 12.06 12.24 -18.57
N TYR A 69 11.12 12.75 -19.37
CA TYR A 69 11.36 12.99 -20.79
C TYR A 69 12.39 14.11 -21.03
N ASP A 70 12.33 15.18 -20.24
CA ASP A 70 13.28 16.28 -20.30
C ASP A 70 14.70 15.82 -19.95
N LYS A 71 14.81 15.06 -18.85
CA LYS A 71 16.11 14.48 -18.41
C LYS A 71 16.76 13.62 -19.47
N HIS A 72 15.97 12.86 -20.21
CA HIS A 72 16.46 11.95 -21.26
C HIS A 72 16.40 12.58 -22.65
N GLN A 73 16.13 13.88 -22.78
CA GLN A 73 16.09 14.62 -24.05
C GLN A 73 15.09 14.01 -25.06
N VAL A 74 13.98 13.45 -24.58
CA VAL A 74 12.91 12.92 -25.43
C VAL A 74 11.96 14.06 -25.81
N ASN A 75 11.77 14.28 -27.10
CA ASN A 75 10.83 15.28 -27.62
C ASN A 75 9.39 14.73 -27.54
N LEU A 76 8.70 14.99 -26.45
CA LEU A 76 7.31 14.55 -26.23
C LEU A 76 6.31 15.61 -26.74
N LEU A 77 5.47 15.24 -27.69
CA LEU A 77 4.44 16.07 -28.30
C LEU A 77 3.06 15.72 -27.69
N LEU A 78 2.75 16.32 -26.53
CA LEU A 78 1.48 16.12 -25.82
C LEU A 78 0.31 16.81 -26.52
N GLY A 79 -0.86 16.16 -26.58
CA GLY A 79 -2.04 16.65 -27.26
C GLY A 79 -1.91 16.66 -28.77
N GLU A 80 -0.86 16.04 -29.35
CA GLU A 80 -0.56 16.07 -30.76
C GLU A 80 -0.71 14.69 -31.40
N ARG A 81 -1.60 14.58 -32.39
CA ARG A 81 -1.94 13.33 -33.07
C ARG A 81 -1.21 13.25 -34.41
N ALA A 82 -0.59 12.09 -34.71
CA ALA A 82 -0.11 11.77 -36.06
C ALA A 82 -1.30 11.46 -36.98
N ILE A 83 -1.40 12.13 -38.12
CA ILE A 83 -2.56 12.03 -39.05
C ILE A 83 -2.25 11.38 -40.39
N THR A 84 -1.01 11.54 -40.91
CA THR A 84 -0.56 10.89 -42.16
C THR A 84 0.90 10.48 -42.03
N ILE A 85 1.26 9.41 -42.76
CA ILE A 85 2.65 8.92 -42.87
C ILE A 85 2.95 8.76 -44.34
N ASN A 86 3.98 9.48 -44.80
CA ASN A 86 4.60 9.25 -46.09
C ASN A 86 5.83 8.33 -45.90
N ARG A 87 5.72 7.08 -46.35
CA ARG A 87 6.77 6.06 -46.16
C ARG A 87 7.95 6.28 -47.08
N ASP A 88 7.73 6.82 -48.29
CA ASP A 88 8.80 7.05 -49.27
C ASP A 88 9.72 8.18 -48.80
N GLU A 89 9.14 9.24 -48.24
CA GLU A 89 9.88 10.38 -47.69
C GLU A 89 10.24 10.21 -46.21
N LYS A 90 9.75 9.13 -45.56
CA LYS A 90 9.87 8.88 -44.11
C LYS A 90 9.44 10.05 -43.25
N LEU A 91 8.26 10.62 -43.60
CA LEU A 91 7.74 11.84 -42.98
C LEU A 91 6.36 11.59 -42.35
N ILE A 92 6.16 12.11 -41.12
CA ILE A 92 4.90 12.06 -40.41
C ILE A 92 4.36 13.47 -40.31
N HIS A 93 3.08 13.66 -40.65
CA HIS A 93 2.37 14.91 -40.40
C HIS A 93 1.43 14.79 -39.25
N SER A 94 1.38 15.79 -38.39
CA SER A 94 0.57 15.85 -37.21
C SER A 94 -0.68 16.73 -37.34
N SER A 95 -1.59 16.65 -36.39
CA SER A 95 -2.81 17.47 -36.30
C SER A 95 -2.54 18.98 -36.16
N THR A 96 -1.35 19.37 -35.73
CA THR A 96 -0.92 20.77 -35.59
C THR A 96 -0.21 21.29 -36.82
N GLY A 97 -0.05 20.44 -37.87
CA GLY A 97 0.66 20.79 -39.12
C GLY A 97 2.18 20.60 -39.04
N ARG A 98 2.69 20.01 -37.98
CA ARG A 98 4.11 19.68 -37.82
C ARG A 98 4.46 18.50 -38.75
N ALA A 99 5.66 18.56 -39.34
CA ALA A 99 6.24 17.46 -40.11
C ALA A 99 7.47 16.93 -39.35
N VAL A 100 7.52 15.63 -39.10
CA VAL A 100 8.64 14.98 -38.39
C VAL A 100 9.21 13.85 -39.22
N HIS A 101 10.51 13.89 -39.46
CA HIS A 101 11.25 12.86 -40.18
C HIS A 101 11.65 11.72 -39.26
N TYR A 102 11.61 10.47 -39.70
CA TYR A 102 12.06 9.29 -38.97
C TYR A 102 13.04 8.43 -39.78
N ASP A 103 13.97 7.81 -39.10
CA ASP A 103 14.76 6.69 -39.61
C ASP A 103 14.08 5.37 -39.26
N THR A 104 13.53 5.28 -38.05
CA THR A 104 12.69 4.17 -37.54
C THR A 104 11.40 4.70 -36.94
N LEU A 105 10.29 4.04 -37.25
CA LEU A 105 8.96 4.36 -36.70
C LEU A 105 8.41 3.21 -35.84
N ILE A 106 7.89 3.54 -34.68
CA ILE A 106 7.24 2.58 -33.75
C ILE A 106 5.76 2.93 -33.62
N PHE A 107 4.88 2.02 -34.04
CA PHE A 107 3.45 2.10 -33.73
C PHE A 107 3.22 1.51 -32.32
N ALA A 108 2.77 2.35 -31.40
CA ALA A 108 2.31 1.99 -30.07
C ALA A 108 0.90 2.58 -29.80
N THR A 109 0.08 2.61 -30.85
CA THR A 109 -1.22 3.28 -30.89
C THR A 109 -2.30 2.58 -30.06
N GLY A 110 -2.04 1.35 -29.58
CA GLY A 110 -2.94 0.60 -28.72
C GLY A 110 -4.27 0.22 -29.40
N SER A 111 -5.36 0.42 -28.71
CA SER A 111 -6.70 0.05 -29.16
C SER A 111 -7.73 1.13 -28.82
N TYR A 112 -8.89 1.04 -29.45
CA TYR A 112 -10.06 1.87 -29.15
C TYR A 112 -11.25 1.01 -28.72
N PRO A 113 -12.17 1.55 -27.89
CA PRO A 113 -13.39 0.86 -27.50
C PRO A 113 -14.27 0.59 -28.71
N TRP A 114 -14.77 -0.64 -28.81
CA TRP A 114 -15.72 -0.97 -29.86
C TRP A 114 -17.15 -0.78 -29.34
N ILE A 115 -17.92 0.03 -30.05
CA ILE A 115 -19.36 0.21 -29.80
C ILE A 115 -20.10 -0.58 -30.89
N PRO A 116 -20.98 -1.54 -30.51
CA PRO A 116 -21.83 -2.25 -31.47
C PRO A 116 -22.72 -1.28 -32.23
N PRO A 117 -23.08 -1.61 -33.50
CA PRO A 117 -23.94 -0.78 -34.31
C PRO A 117 -25.42 -0.85 -33.83
N ILE A 118 -25.67 -0.30 -32.65
CA ILE A 118 -27.01 -0.23 -32.02
C ILE A 118 -27.60 1.15 -32.31
N ASN A 119 -28.84 1.20 -32.81
CA ASN A 119 -29.55 2.45 -33.04
C ASN A 119 -29.67 3.25 -31.73
N GLY A 120 -29.22 4.51 -31.73
CA GLY A 120 -29.20 5.36 -30.52
C GLY A 120 -27.96 5.26 -29.64
N ALA A 121 -26.93 4.45 -30.02
CA ALA A 121 -25.70 4.34 -29.25
C ALA A 121 -24.83 5.62 -29.24
N GLU A 122 -24.98 6.49 -30.25
CA GLU A 122 -24.21 7.75 -30.42
C GLU A 122 -24.87 8.95 -29.70
N GLY A 123 -25.83 8.72 -28.81
CA GLY A 123 -26.55 9.78 -28.12
C GLY A 123 -25.77 10.35 -26.91
N SER A 124 -26.29 11.45 -26.37
CA SER A 124 -25.80 12.03 -25.12
C SER A 124 -25.86 11.02 -23.96
N ASP A 125 -24.95 11.13 -22.98
CA ASP A 125 -24.85 10.23 -21.80
C ASP A 125 -24.67 8.74 -22.18
N CYS A 126 -24.05 8.50 -23.34
CA CYS A 126 -23.51 7.21 -23.77
C CYS A 126 -21.97 7.32 -23.77
N PHE A 127 -21.32 6.57 -22.90
CA PHE A 127 -19.90 6.69 -22.61
C PHE A 127 -19.17 5.40 -22.98
N VAL A 128 -17.86 5.51 -23.10
CA VAL A 128 -16.91 4.38 -23.10
C VAL A 128 -16.05 4.43 -21.85
N TYR A 129 -15.34 3.36 -21.57
CA TYR A 129 -14.47 3.23 -20.38
C TYR A 129 -13.03 2.96 -20.82
N ARG A 130 -12.25 4.03 -21.11
CA ARG A 130 -10.91 3.85 -21.68
C ARG A 130 -9.88 4.88 -21.23
N THR A 131 -10.26 6.15 -21.10
CA THR A 131 -9.37 7.26 -20.76
C THR A 131 -9.83 7.97 -19.50
N ILE A 132 -8.95 8.78 -18.88
CA ILE A 132 -9.32 9.61 -17.72
C ILE A 132 -10.42 10.61 -18.11
N GLU A 133 -10.43 11.10 -19.34
CA GLU A 133 -11.50 11.97 -19.86
C GLU A 133 -12.85 11.26 -19.87
N ASP A 134 -12.90 9.99 -20.27
CA ASP A 134 -14.13 9.16 -20.19
C ASP A 134 -14.60 9.04 -18.75
N LEU A 135 -13.68 8.81 -17.80
CA LEU A 135 -14.00 8.68 -16.38
C LEU A 135 -14.57 9.99 -15.81
N ASN A 136 -13.97 11.13 -16.15
CA ASN A 136 -14.49 12.44 -15.77
C ASN A 136 -15.91 12.67 -16.29
N ALA A 137 -16.18 12.28 -17.53
CA ALA A 137 -17.51 12.40 -18.13
C ALA A 137 -18.55 11.49 -17.44
N ILE A 138 -18.17 10.25 -17.13
CA ILE A 138 -18.99 9.28 -16.38
C ILE A 138 -19.28 9.84 -14.97
N GLU A 139 -18.26 10.32 -14.24
CA GLU A 139 -18.43 10.90 -12.92
C GLU A 139 -19.34 12.13 -12.93
N ALA A 140 -19.15 13.04 -13.89
CA ALA A 140 -20.01 14.22 -14.03
C ALA A 140 -21.48 13.84 -14.32
N CYS A 141 -21.70 12.78 -15.10
CA CYS A 141 -23.05 12.27 -15.37
C CYS A 141 -23.66 11.58 -14.15
N SER A 142 -22.87 10.79 -13.41
CA SER A 142 -23.37 10.04 -12.24
C SER A 142 -23.97 10.95 -11.16
N ARG A 143 -23.43 12.17 -10.98
CA ARG A 143 -23.93 13.14 -9.99
C ARG A 143 -25.39 13.57 -10.17
N ARG A 144 -25.94 13.41 -11.38
CA ARG A 144 -27.33 13.72 -11.72
C ARG A 144 -28.18 12.51 -12.07
N SER A 145 -27.63 11.31 -11.91
CA SER A 145 -28.18 10.03 -12.34
C SER A 145 -28.43 9.11 -11.15
N LYS A 146 -29.43 8.23 -11.27
CA LYS A 146 -29.74 7.21 -10.26
C LYS A 146 -29.43 5.79 -10.77
N ARG A 147 -29.65 5.52 -12.06
CA ARG A 147 -29.47 4.21 -12.69
C ARG A 147 -28.50 4.28 -13.86
N GLY A 148 -27.58 3.34 -13.93
CA GLY A 148 -26.63 3.20 -15.02
C GLY A 148 -26.57 1.78 -15.56
N ALA A 149 -26.43 1.63 -16.88
CA ALA A 149 -26.16 0.35 -17.51
C ALA A 149 -24.74 0.28 -18.06
N VAL A 150 -24.09 -0.86 -17.84
CA VAL A 150 -22.84 -1.23 -18.51
C VAL A 150 -23.18 -2.30 -19.54
N ILE A 151 -22.96 -2.02 -20.82
CA ILE A 151 -23.13 -3.00 -21.90
C ILE A 151 -21.78 -3.70 -22.13
N GLY A 152 -21.72 -4.98 -21.77
CA GLY A 152 -20.56 -5.86 -21.78
C GLY A 152 -20.24 -6.40 -20.39
N GLY A 153 -20.30 -7.70 -20.20
CA GLY A 153 -20.00 -8.42 -18.94
C GLY A 153 -18.62 -9.07 -18.93
N GLY A 154 -17.69 -8.55 -19.72
CA GLY A 154 -16.28 -8.91 -19.68
C GLY A 154 -15.52 -8.17 -18.60
N LEU A 155 -14.19 -8.31 -18.56
CA LEU A 155 -13.28 -7.74 -17.56
C LEU A 155 -13.54 -6.24 -17.33
N LEU A 156 -13.33 -5.41 -18.34
CA LEU A 156 -13.48 -3.95 -18.23
C LEU A 156 -14.93 -3.53 -17.91
N GLY A 157 -15.93 -4.30 -18.39
CA GLY A 157 -17.34 -4.05 -18.07
C GLY A 157 -17.66 -4.25 -16.60
N LEU A 158 -17.13 -5.29 -15.99
CA LEU A 158 -17.30 -5.53 -14.56
C LEU A 158 -16.52 -4.53 -13.69
N GLU A 159 -15.36 -4.06 -14.16
CA GLU A 159 -14.64 -2.95 -13.50
C GLU A 159 -15.45 -1.65 -13.58
N ALA A 160 -16.00 -1.31 -14.76
CA ALA A 160 -16.86 -0.15 -14.93
C ALA A 160 -18.12 -0.26 -14.05
N ALA A 161 -18.74 -1.44 -13.97
CA ALA A 161 -19.88 -1.68 -13.08
C ALA A 161 -19.53 -1.47 -11.59
N GLY A 162 -18.32 -1.89 -11.19
CA GLY A 162 -17.78 -1.63 -9.86
C GLY A 162 -17.62 -0.14 -9.59
N ALA A 163 -17.09 0.59 -10.56
CA ALA A 163 -16.94 2.04 -10.49
C ALA A 163 -18.28 2.75 -10.33
N LEU A 164 -19.29 2.41 -11.16
CA LEU A 164 -20.63 2.98 -11.06
C LEU A 164 -21.29 2.70 -9.71
N LYS A 165 -21.17 1.49 -9.21
CA LYS A 165 -21.68 1.13 -7.90
C LYS A 165 -21.02 1.96 -6.78
N ASN A 166 -19.69 2.17 -6.84
CA ASN A 166 -18.99 3.00 -5.86
C ASN A 166 -19.41 4.48 -5.92
N LEU A 167 -19.86 4.95 -7.08
CA LEU A 167 -20.46 6.27 -7.25
C LEU A 167 -21.94 6.35 -6.76
N GLY A 168 -22.47 5.29 -6.16
CA GLY A 168 -23.82 5.24 -5.62
C GLY A 168 -24.93 5.01 -6.67
N ILE A 169 -24.58 4.55 -7.87
CA ILE A 169 -25.52 4.31 -8.98
C ILE A 169 -26.11 2.90 -8.86
N GLU A 170 -27.42 2.76 -8.98
CA GLU A 170 -28.10 1.48 -9.25
C GLU A 170 -27.57 0.93 -10.58
N THR A 171 -26.73 -0.10 -10.49
CA THR A 171 -25.91 -0.55 -11.63
C THR A 171 -26.46 -1.82 -12.24
N HIS A 172 -26.63 -1.79 -13.56
CA HIS A 172 -27.04 -2.93 -14.38
C HIS A 172 -25.92 -3.34 -15.33
N VAL A 173 -25.58 -4.63 -15.38
CA VAL A 173 -24.65 -5.20 -16.38
C VAL A 173 -25.48 -5.94 -17.42
N ILE A 174 -25.32 -5.58 -18.67
CA ILE A 174 -25.99 -6.20 -19.82
C ILE A 174 -24.95 -6.99 -20.60
N GLU A 175 -25.09 -8.31 -20.65
CA GLU A 175 -24.18 -9.21 -21.36
C GLU A 175 -24.91 -9.97 -22.47
N PHE A 176 -24.35 -9.95 -23.69
CA PHE A 176 -24.87 -10.68 -24.84
C PHE A 176 -24.70 -12.19 -24.68
N ALA A 177 -23.57 -12.62 -24.12
CA ALA A 177 -23.31 -14.03 -23.88
C ALA A 177 -24.19 -14.56 -22.73
N PRO A 178 -24.42 -15.88 -22.68
CA PRO A 178 -25.23 -16.49 -21.61
C PRO A 178 -24.59 -16.41 -20.22
N VAL A 179 -23.30 -16.11 -20.15
CA VAL A 179 -22.51 -16.02 -18.90
C VAL A 179 -21.59 -14.82 -18.91
N LEU A 180 -21.20 -14.34 -17.72
CA LEU A 180 -20.18 -13.31 -17.57
C LEU A 180 -18.78 -13.87 -17.91
N MET A 181 -17.92 -13.02 -18.46
CA MET A 181 -16.54 -13.33 -18.82
C MET A 181 -16.41 -14.60 -19.68
N ALA A 182 -17.27 -14.76 -20.68
CA ALA A 182 -17.37 -15.94 -21.53
C ALA A 182 -16.07 -16.33 -22.28
N GLU A 183 -15.11 -15.41 -22.42
CA GLU A 183 -13.79 -15.69 -22.99
C GLU A 183 -12.80 -16.30 -21.98
N GLN A 184 -12.99 -16.04 -20.65
CA GLN A 184 -12.07 -16.45 -19.59
C GLN A 184 -12.65 -17.54 -18.68
N LEU A 185 -13.99 -17.65 -18.61
CA LEU A 185 -14.69 -18.60 -17.73
C LEU A 185 -15.55 -19.55 -18.53
N ASP A 186 -15.75 -20.74 -17.99
CA ASP A 186 -16.77 -21.66 -18.46
C ASP A 186 -18.15 -21.28 -17.88
N GLN A 187 -19.17 -22.05 -18.28
CA GLN A 187 -20.55 -21.76 -17.89
C GLN A 187 -20.75 -21.76 -16.36
N GLN A 188 -20.18 -22.71 -15.65
CA GLN A 188 -20.32 -22.80 -14.19
C GLN A 188 -19.55 -21.68 -13.48
N GLY A 189 -18.33 -21.39 -13.91
CA GLY A 189 -17.54 -20.28 -13.38
C GLY A 189 -18.22 -18.92 -13.56
N GLY A 190 -18.76 -18.67 -14.76
CA GLY A 190 -19.50 -17.44 -15.07
C GLY A 190 -20.78 -17.29 -14.24
N GLU A 191 -21.49 -18.39 -13.97
CA GLU A 191 -22.67 -18.38 -13.11
C GLU A 191 -22.34 -18.11 -11.64
N GLN A 192 -21.24 -18.67 -11.11
CA GLN A 192 -20.80 -18.39 -9.75
C GLN A 192 -20.34 -16.92 -9.59
N LEU A 193 -19.68 -16.40 -10.62
CA LEU A 193 -19.31 -14.98 -10.66
C LEU A 193 -20.58 -14.08 -10.67
N ARG A 194 -21.58 -14.41 -11.50
CA ARG A 194 -22.84 -13.70 -11.55
C ARG A 194 -23.50 -13.63 -10.16
N ARG A 195 -23.67 -14.78 -9.49
CA ARG A 195 -24.28 -14.85 -8.16
C ARG A 195 -23.55 -13.96 -7.14
N LYS A 196 -22.22 -13.97 -7.13
CA LYS A 196 -21.45 -13.12 -6.22
C LYS A 196 -21.65 -11.63 -6.52
N ILE A 197 -21.66 -11.25 -7.79
CA ILE A 197 -21.86 -9.86 -8.21
C ILE A 197 -23.27 -9.38 -7.85
N GLU A 198 -24.29 -10.21 -8.03
CA GLU A 198 -25.67 -9.91 -7.65
C GLU A 198 -25.83 -9.77 -6.11
N GLN A 199 -25.18 -10.61 -5.33
CA GLN A 199 -25.12 -10.47 -3.86
C GLN A 199 -24.49 -9.15 -3.40
N MET A 200 -23.66 -8.54 -4.24
CA MET A 200 -23.07 -7.23 -3.99
C MET A 200 -23.96 -6.06 -4.43
N GLY A 201 -25.16 -6.33 -4.92
CA GLY A 201 -26.14 -5.32 -5.29
C GLY A 201 -26.03 -4.79 -6.72
N VAL A 202 -25.29 -5.44 -7.61
CA VAL A 202 -25.28 -5.15 -9.06
C VAL A 202 -26.24 -6.11 -9.75
N ARG A 203 -27.11 -5.59 -10.59
CA ARG A 203 -28.08 -6.39 -11.36
C ARG A 203 -27.46 -6.88 -12.66
N VAL A 204 -27.49 -8.18 -12.91
CA VAL A 204 -26.87 -8.80 -14.08
C VAL A 204 -27.91 -9.39 -15.02
N HIS A 205 -27.82 -9.01 -16.29
CA HIS A 205 -28.69 -9.45 -17.36
C HIS A 205 -27.87 -10.15 -18.45
N THR A 206 -27.76 -11.46 -18.38
CA THR A 206 -27.06 -12.28 -19.39
C THR A 206 -28.00 -12.72 -20.51
N GLY A 207 -27.45 -13.08 -21.68
CA GLY A 207 -28.22 -13.47 -22.87
C GLY A 207 -29.05 -12.32 -23.46
N LYS A 208 -28.71 -11.06 -23.20
CA LYS A 208 -29.46 -9.90 -23.65
C LYS A 208 -28.80 -9.25 -24.87
N ASN A 209 -29.50 -9.27 -25.99
CA ASN A 209 -29.11 -8.61 -27.23
C ASN A 209 -29.81 -7.26 -27.33
N THR A 210 -29.07 -6.19 -27.06
CA THR A 210 -29.62 -4.82 -27.21
C THR A 210 -29.75 -4.46 -28.68
N GLN A 211 -30.97 -4.16 -29.15
CA GLN A 211 -31.25 -3.80 -30.54
C GLN A 211 -31.36 -2.30 -30.75
N GLN A 212 -31.91 -1.58 -29.79
CA GLN A 212 -32.16 -0.13 -29.87
C GLN A 212 -32.01 0.53 -28.49
N ILE A 213 -31.56 1.78 -28.53
CA ILE A 213 -31.52 2.69 -27.38
C ILE A 213 -32.40 3.87 -27.72
N VAL A 214 -33.51 4.04 -26.99
CA VAL A 214 -34.46 5.14 -27.16
C VAL A 214 -34.11 6.22 -26.12
N HIS A 215 -33.81 7.43 -26.60
CA HIS A 215 -33.57 8.60 -25.77
C HIS A 215 -34.89 9.32 -25.47
N HIS A 216 -35.10 9.73 -24.20
CA HIS A 216 -36.29 10.46 -23.78
C HIS A 216 -36.01 11.96 -23.71
N GLU A 217 -37.03 12.78 -24.05
CA GLU A 217 -36.93 14.26 -24.10
C GLU A 217 -36.54 14.89 -22.75
N HIS A 218 -36.95 14.28 -21.64
CA HIS A 218 -36.68 14.77 -20.29
C HIS A 218 -35.47 14.10 -19.61
N GLY A 219 -34.62 13.44 -20.37
CA GLY A 219 -33.51 12.64 -19.89
C GLY A 219 -33.87 11.17 -19.66
N GLY A 220 -32.89 10.31 -19.44
CA GLY A 220 -33.06 8.86 -19.38
C GLY A 220 -33.11 8.17 -20.74
N LYS A 221 -33.00 6.86 -20.73
CA LYS A 221 -32.93 6.00 -21.90
C LYS A 221 -33.62 4.68 -21.65
N THR A 222 -34.21 4.12 -22.71
CA THR A 222 -34.71 2.73 -22.68
C THR A 222 -33.90 1.86 -23.60
N LEU A 223 -33.23 0.84 -23.04
CA LEU A 223 -32.61 -0.25 -23.79
C LEU A 223 -33.71 -1.25 -24.19
N GLN A 224 -33.88 -1.51 -25.47
CA GLN A 224 -34.79 -2.52 -26.00
C GLN A 224 -34.03 -3.75 -26.43
N PHE A 225 -34.44 -4.92 -25.95
CA PHE A 225 -33.76 -6.19 -26.20
C PHE A 225 -34.51 -7.02 -27.28
N ALA A 226 -33.79 -7.92 -27.93
CA ALA A 226 -34.30 -8.79 -28.96
C ALA A 226 -35.47 -9.70 -28.50
N ASP A 227 -35.53 -10.02 -27.20
CA ASP A 227 -36.57 -10.82 -26.59
C ASP A 227 -37.84 -10.03 -26.25
N GLY A 228 -37.91 -8.74 -26.63
CA GLY A 228 -39.02 -7.85 -26.38
C GLY A 228 -39.05 -7.20 -24.99
N SER A 229 -38.09 -7.56 -24.10
CA SER A 229 -37.94 -6.89 -22.79
C SER A 229 -37.22 -5.54 -22.93
N ALA A 230 -37.39 -4.69 -21.94
CA ALA A 230 -36.76 -3.35 -21.94
C ALA A 230 -36.21 -3.02 -20.54
N LEU A 231 -35.24 -2.09 -20.51
CA LEU A 231 -34.64 -1.57 -19.29
C LEU A 231 -34.46 -0.06 -19.37
N GLU A 232 -35.00 0.65 -18.39
CA GLU A 232 -34.82 2.11 -18.26
C GLU A 232 -33.59 2.44 -17.42
N VAL A 233 -32.75 3.37 -17.91
CA VAL A 233 -31.55 3.86 -17.23
C VAL A 233 -31.31 5.34 -17.58
N ASP A 234 -30.52 6.01 -16.77
CA ASP A 234 -30.19 7.42 -17.02
C ASP A 234 -29.01 7.56 -18.01
N PHE A 235 -28.04 6.66 -17.93
CA PHE A 235 -26.87 6.66 -18.82
C PHE A 235 -26.34 5.25 -19.08
N ILE A 236 -25.50 5.15 -20.10
CA ILE A 236 -24.93 3.87 -20.57
C ILE A 236 -23.41 3.98 -20.69
N VAL A 237 -22.72 2.93 -20.26
CA VAL A 237 -21.29 2.76 -20.49
C VAL A 237 -21.06 1.54 -21.37
N PHE A 238 -20.46 1.74 -22.55
CA PHE A 238 -20.10 0.65 -23.46
C PHE A 238 -18.74 0.06 -23.08
N SER A 239 -18.71 -1.24 -22.86
CA SER A 239 -17.52 -2.03 -22.58
C SER A 239 -17.57 -3.39 -23.30
N THR A 240 -17.90 -3.35 -24.60
CA THR A 240 -18.17 -4.47 -25.48
C THR A 240 -16.92 -5.03 -26.18
N GLY A 241 -15.75 -4.70 -25.64
CA GLY A 241 -14.44 -5.08 -26.19
C GLY A 241 -13.72 -3.92 -26.86
N ILE A 242 -12.55 -4.24 -27.39
CA ILE A 242 -11.63 -3.29 -28.01
C ILE A 242 -11.28 -3.71 -29.44
N ARG A 243 -10.85 -2.76 -30.26
CA ARG A 243 -10.32 -2.98 -31.59
C ARG A 243 -8.94 -2.34 -31.70
N PRO A 244 -7.99 -2.97 -32.42
CA PRO A 244 -6.68 -2.35 -32.68
C PRO A 244 -6.79 -0.97 -33.34
N GLN A 245 -5.99 -0.01 -32.84
CA GLN A 245 -5.89 1.31 -33.46
C GLN A 245 -4.91 1.27 -34.63
N ASP A 246 -5.34 0.68 -35.76
CA ASP A 246 -4.54 0.38 -36.95
C ASP A 246 -4.89 1.28 -38.15
N LYS A 247 -5.79 2.26 -38.00
CA LYS A 247 -6.28 3.12 -39.08
C LYS A 247 -5.15 3.84 -39.82
N LEU A 248 -4.18 4.38 -39.08
CA LEU A 248 -3.06 5.12 -39.68
C LEU A 248 -2.11 4.19 -40.45
N ALA A 249 -1.88 2.98 -39.92
CA ALA A 249 -1.10 1.95 -40.61
C ALA A 249 -1.77 1.48 -41.92
N LYS A 250 -3.10 1.31 -41.89
CA LYS A 250 -3.89 1.00 -43.09
C LYS A 250 -3.78 2.11 -44.17
N GLN A 251 -3.87 3.37 -43.73
CA GLN A 251 -3.80 4.52 -44.62
C GLN A 251 -2.43 4.64 -45.31
N CYS A 252 -1.33 4.28 -44.63
CA CYS A 252 0.01 4.30 -45.25
C CYS A 252 0.39 2.96 -45.93
N GLY A 253 -0.54 2.02 -46.08
CA GLY A 253 -0.37 0.80 -46.87
C GLY A 253 0.43 -0.30 -46.17
N LEU A 254 0.43 -0.37 -44.83
CA LEU A 254 1.01 -1.50 -44.07
C LEU A 254 0.06 -2.70 -44.10
N ALA A 255 0.61 -3.91 -44.06
CA ALA A 255 -0.14 -5.15 -43.97
C ALA A 255 -0.87 -5.25 -42.59
N LEU A 256 -2.13 -5.70 -42.62
CA LEU A 256 -2.94 -5.91 -41.42
C LEU A 256 -3.31 -7.38 -41.25
N GLY A 257 -3.53 -7.79 -39.99
CA GLY A 257 -4.10 -9.09 -39.69
C GLY A 257 -5.59 -9.21 -40.11
N PRO A 258 -6.13 -10.45 -40.25
CA PRO A 258 -7.49 -10.69 -40.75
C PRO A 258 -8.58 -10.17 -39.80
N ARG A 259 -8.28 -9.98 -38.53
CA ARG A 259 -9.19 -9.39 -37.52
C ARG A 259 -8.82 -7.97 -37.13
N GLY A 260 -8.04 -7.27 -37.97
CA GLY A 260 -7.39 -6.01 -37.65
C GLY A 260 -6.06 -6.21 -36.95
N GLY A 261 -5.39 -5.09 -36.65
CA GLY A 261 -4.06 -5.05 -36.10
C GLY A 261 -2.96 -5.08 -37.15
N ILE A 262 -1.86 -4.37 -36.91
CA ILE A 262 -0.71 -4.25 -37.81
C ILE A 262 0.04 -5.57 -37.80
N ALA A 263 0.15 -6.25 -38.94
CA ALA A 263 0.84 -7.53 -39.03
C ALA A 263 2.33 -7.36 -38.77
N ILE A 264 2.87 -8.17 -37.85
CA ILE A 264 4.28 -8.14 -37.43
C ILE A 264 4.95 -9.51 -37.52
N ASP A 265 6.27 -9.49 -37.71
CA ASP A 265 7.13 -10.67 -37.60
C ASP A 265 7.58 -10.91 -36.12
N ASP A 266 8.46 -11.90 -35.93
CA ASP A 266 8.98 -12.25 -34.61
C ASP A 266 9.87 -11.16 -33.97
N GLN A 267 10.35 -10.20 -34.72
CA GLN A 267 11.10 -9.02 -34.28
C GLN A 267 10.22 -7.77 -34.11
N CYS A 268 8.90 -7.93 -34.18
CA CYS A 268 7.89 -6.87 -34.14
C CYS A 268 7.96 -5.89 -35.33
N ARG A 269 8.65 -6.25 -36.44
CA ARG A 269 8.68 -5.45 -37.68
C ARG A 269 7.39 -5.64 -38.47
N THR A 270 6.94 -4.59 -39.10
CA THR A 270 5.79 -4.62 -40.01
C THR A 270 6.21 -5.10 -41.42
N SER A 271 5.33 -4.98 -42.44
CA SER A 271 5.70 -5.18 -43.83
C SER A 271 6.73 -4.17 -44.39
N ASP A 272 7.07 -3.15 -43.60
CA ASP A 272 8.14 -2.19 -43.86
C ASP A 272 9.24 -2.40 -42.82
N PRO A 273 10.50 -2.70 -43.25
CA PRO A 273 11.55 -3.06 -42.28
C PRO A 273 12.00 -1.89 -41.38
N THR A 274 11.63 -0.66 -41.68
CA THR A 274 11.91 0.52 -40.85
C THR A 274 10.79 0.86 -39.88
N ILE A 275 9.70 0.10 -39.92
CA ILE A 275 8.48 0.35 -39.12
C ILE A 275 8.15 -0.87 -38.24
N TYR A 276 8.00 -0.63 -36.96
CA TYR A 276 7.63 -1.63 -35.95
C TYR A 276 6.23 -1.35 -35.44
N ALA A 277 5.55 -2.39 -34.91
CA ALA A 277 4.32 -2.21 -34.18
C ALA A 277 4.33 -3.07 -32.90
N ILE A 278 3.90 -2.49 -31.78
CA ILE A 278 3.95 -3.09 -30.45
C ILE A 278 2.66 -2.86 -29.67
N GLY A 279 2.30 -3.82 -28.82
CA GLY A 279 1.09 -3.76 -27.98
C GLY A 279 -0.20 -4.10 -28.71
N GLU A 280 -1.32 -3.55 -28.24
CA GLU A 280 -2.68 -3.91 -28.70
C GLU A 280 -2.97 -3.54 -30.17
N CYS A 281 -2.16 -2.69 -30.79
CA CYS A 281 -2.28 -2.37 -32.23
C CYS A 281 -1.61 -3.40 -33.12
N ALA A 282 -0.76 -4.29 -32.62
CA ALA A 282 0.00 -5.28 -33.37
C ALA A 282 -0.74 -6.62 -33.47
N ALA A 283 -0.57 -7.31 -34.59
CA ALA A 283 -1.07 -8.66 -34.83
C ALA A 283 0.10 -9.60 -35.19
N TRP A 284 0.49 -10.45 -34.26
CA TRP A 284 1.50 -11.48 -34.45
C TRP A 284 0.83 -12.82 -34.79
N GLN A 285 1.24 -13.47 -35.86
CA GLN A 285 0.62 -14.72 -36.34
C GLN A 285 -0.91 -14.66 -36.39
N ASN A 286 -1.44 -13.52 -36.87
CA ASN A 286 -2.90 -13.25 -36.95
C ASN A 286 -3.61 -13.14 -35.61
N ARG A 287 -2.89 -13.04 -34.49
CA ARG A 287 -3.44 -12.89 -33.17
C ARG A 287 -3.13 -11.52 -32.59
N VAL A 288 -4.16 -10.85 -32.08
CA VAL A 288 -4.05 -9.60 -31.31
C VAL A 288 -4.13 -9.93 -29.83
N TYR A 289 -3.30 -9.29 -29.02
CA TYR A 289 -3.25 -9.49 -27.57
C TYR A 289 -3.92 -8.32 -26.85
N GLY A 290 -4.95 -8.58 -26.06
CA GLY A 290 -5.71 -7.56 -25.32
C GLY A 290 -5.24 -7.37 -23.87
N LEU A 291 -3.98 -7.67 -23.56
CA LEU A 291 -3.35 -7.49 -22.24
C LEU A 291 -2.06 -6.67 -22.41
N VAL A 292 -1.64 -6.01 -21.32
CA VAL A 292 -0.43 -5.15 -21.35
C VAL A 292 0.88 -5.95 -21.39
N ALA A 293 0.94 -7.11 -20.71
CA ALA A 293 2.17 -7.91 -20.58
C ALA A 293 2.75 -8.37 -21.93
N PRO A 294 1.95 -8.88 -22.88
CA PRO A 294 2.42 -9.17 -24.24
C PRO A 294 3.03 -7.93 -24.92
N GLY A 295 2.41 -6.75 -24.73
CA GLY A 295 2.91 -5.50 -25.27
C GLY A 295 4.27 -5.09 -24.69
N TYR A 296 4.51 -5.32 -23.42
CA TYR A 296 5.81 -5.08 -22.79
C TYR A 296 6.91 -5.99 -23.35
N LYS A 297 6.57 -7.27 -23.62
CA LYS A 297 7.49 -8.21 -24.27
C LYS A 297 7.80 -7.78 -25.71
N MET A 298 6.78 -7.32 -26.46
CA MET A 298 6.99 -6.73 -27.79
C MET A 298 7.87 -5.48 -27.74
N ALA A 299 7.67 -4.60 -26.75
CA ALA A 299 8.50 -3.40 -26.56
C ALA A 299 9.97 -3.75 -26.33
N GLN A 300 10.23 -4.76 -25.49
CA GLN A 300 11.58 -5.28 -25.23
C GLN A 300 12.21 -5.85 -26.51
N VAL A 301 11.49 -6.72 -27.23
CA VAL A 301 11.97 -7.32 -28.48
C VAL A 301 12.28 -6.27 -29.53
N ALA A 302 11.40 -5.29 -29.75
CA ALA A 302 11.60 -4.21 -30.70
C ALA A 302 12.82 -3.34 -30.32
N SER A 303 12.98 -3.02 -29.02
CA SER A 303 14.15 -2.29 -28.51
C SER A 303 15.44 -3.09 -28.72
N ASP A 304 15.46 -4.37 -28.37
CA ASP A 304 16.64 -5.23 -28.52
C ASP A 304 17.04 -5.39 -29.98
N HIS A 305 16.07 -5.59 -30.89
CA HIS A 305 16.33 -5.67 -32.33
C HIS A 305 16.89 -4.37 -32.90
N LEU A 306 16.38 -3.21 -32.44
CA LEU A 306 16.88 -1.90 -32.85
C LEU A 306 18.34 -1.68 -32.40
N LEU A 307 18.74 -2.29 -31.31
CA LEU A 307 20.12 -2.28 -30.78
C LEU A 307 21.02 -3.38 -31.37
N GLY A 308 20.51 -4.14 -32.35
CA GLY A 308 21.25 -5.24 -32.97
C GLY A 308 21.42 -6.47 -32.09
N ARG A 309 20.56 -6.64 -31.06
CA ARG A 309 20.54 -7.82 -30.18
C ARG A 309 19.61 -8.87 -30.75
N ASP A 310 19.95 -10.12 -30.56
CA ASP A 310 19.12 -11.25 -30.98
C ASP A 310 18.04 -11.54 -29.91
N ASN A 311 16.80 -11.15 -30.21
CA ASN A 311 15.62 -11.42 -29.39
C ASN A 311 14.40 -11.57 -30.30
N ALA A 312 13.45 -12.42 -29.91
CA ALA A 312 12.26 -12.71 -30.71
C ALA A 312 11.00 -12.81 -29.84
N PHE A 313 9.90 -12.29 -30.35
CA PHE A 313 8.59 -12.49 -29.75
C PHE A 313 8.04 -13.88 -30.14
N THR A 314 7.93 -14.74 -29.16
CA THR A 314 7.46 -16.13 -29.29
C THR A 314 6.02 -16.32 -28.80
N GLY A 315 5.26 -15.23 -28.67
CA GLY A 315 3.96 -15.19 -28.03
C GLY A 315 4.01 -14.85 -26.57
N ALA A 316 2.86 -14.82 -25.95
CA ALA A 316 2.72 -14.50 -24.53
C ALA A 316 1.57 -15.30 -23.91
N ASP A 317 1.73 -15.61 -22.63
CA ASP A 317 0.67 -16.19 -21.81
C ASP A 317 -0.46 -15.17 -21.60
N MET A 318 -1.71 -15.64 -21.69
CA MET A 318 -2.92 -14.84 -21.51
C MET A 318 -3.61 -15.12 -20.19
N SER A 319 -2.96 -15.86 -19.29
CA SER A 319 -3.47 -16.11 -17.94
C SER A 319 -3.63 -14.81 -17.18
N ALA A 320 -4.72 -14.67 -16.45
CA ALA A 320 -5.03 -13.47 -15.71
C ALA A 320 -5.61 -13.80 -14.33
N LYS A 321 -5.14 -13.09 -13.31
CA LYS A 321 -5.73 -13.07 -11.97
C LYS A 321 -6.29 -11.68 -11.72
N LEU A 322 -7.57 -11.62 -11.40
CA LEU A 322 -8.35 -10.40 -11.35
C LEU A 322 -9.13 -10.33 -10.04
N LYS A 323 -9.37 -9.13 -9.57
CA LYS A 323 -10.29 -8.87 -8.46
C LYS A 323 -11.42 -7.96 -8.96
N LEU A 324 -12.54 -8.58 -9.30
CA LEU A 324 -13.68 -7.92 -9.91
C LEU A 324 -14.74 -7.63 -8.84
N LEU A 325 -15.06 -6.38 -8.60
CA LEU A 325 -16.06 -6.00 -7.57
C LEU A 325 -15.78 -6.69 -6.20
N GLY A 326 -14.52 -6.99 -5.87
CA GLY A 326 -14.17 -7.71 -4.65
C GLY A 326 -14.22 -9.25 -4.78
N VAL A 327 -14.58 -9.81 -5.93
CA VAL A 327 -14.53 -11.25 -6.22
C VAL A 327 -13.21 -11.59 -6.88
N ASP A 328 -12.47 -12.54 -6.30
CA ASP A 328 -11.24 -13.05 -6.90
C ASP A 328 -11.59 -14.03 -8.05
N VAL A 329 -11.00 -13.80 -9.23
CA VAL A 329 -11.18 -14.61 -10.44
C VAL A 329 -9.82 -14.91 -11.05
N GLY A 330 -9.58 -16.17 -11.45
CA GLY A 330 -8.37 -16.60 -12.15
C GLY A 330 -8.70 -17.45 -13.35
N GLY A 331 -8.13 -17.11 -14.51
CA GLY A 331 -8.12 -17.96 -15.70
C GLY A 331 -6.68 -18.25 -16.10
N ILE A 332 -6.34 -19.51 -16.33
CA ILE A 332 -4.98 -19.98 -16.63
C ILE A 332 -5.02 -20.83 -17.89
N GLY A 333 -4.12 -20.57 -18.86
CA GLY A 333 -3.93 -21.40 -20.05
C GLY A 333 -5.23 -21.63 -20.84
N ASP A 334 -5.53 -22.87 -21.21
CA ASP A 334 -6.80 -23.25 -21.85
C ASP A 334 -7.95 -23.34 -20.85
N ALA A 335 -8.32 -22.19 -20.27
CA ALA A 335 -9.38 -22.08 -19.26
C ALA A 335 -10.76 -22.59 -19.77
N ARG A 336 -10.97 -22.59 -21.08
CA ARG A 336 -12.21 -23.06 -21.72
C ARG A 336 -12.24 -24.58 -21.98
N GLY A 337 -11.08 -25.25 -21.93
CA GLY A 337 -10.97 -26.69 -22.23
C GLY A 337 -11.25 -26.99 -23.70
N THR A 338 -10.72 -26.15 -24.59
CA THR A 338 -10.90 -26.29 -26.07
C THR A 338 -9.92 -27.24 -26.69
N THR A 339 -8.89 -27.66 -25.97
CA THR A 339 -7.89 -28.63 -26.43
C THR A 339 -8.57 -30.00 -26.64
N PRO A 340 -8.46 -30.61 -27.84
CA PRO A 340 -9.04 -31.93 -28.09
C PRO A 340 -8.55 -32.99 -27.09
N GLY A 341 -9.48 -33.79 -26.55
CA GLY A 341 -9.17 -34.82 -25.55
C GLY A 341 -8.97 -34.31 -24.12
N ALA A 342 -9.03 -33.00 -23.89
CA ALA A 342 -8.88 -32.44 -22.53
C ALA A 342 -9.97 -32.98 -21.59
N ARG A 343 -9.57 -33.26 -20.35
CA ARG A 343 -10.45 -33.68 -19.24
C ARG A 343 -10.54 -32.62 -18.18
N SER A 344 -11.63 -32.62 -17.41
CA SER A 344 -11.84 -31.61 -16.34
C SER A 344 -11.97 -32.29 -14.99
N VAL A 345 -11.35 -31.63 -13.97
CA VAL A 345 -11.57 -31.90 -12.55
C VAL A 345 -12.20 -30.66 -11.96
N VAL A 346 -13.36 -30.80 -11.31
CA VAL A 346 -14.15 -29.68 -10.82
C VAL A 346 -14.36 -29.82 -9.31
N TRP A 347 -14.18 -28.71 -8.59
CA TRP A 347 -14.59 -28.57 -7.20
C TRP A 347 -15.49 -27.35 -7.06
N LEU A 348 -16.66 -27.54 -6.45
CA LEU A 348 -17.68 -26.51 -6.27
C LEU A 348 -18.13 -26.50 -4.79
N ASP A 349 -18.07 -25.34 -4.15
CA ASP A 349 -18.69 -25.07 -2.86
C ASP A 349 -19.77 -23.99 -3.05
N GLU A 350 -21.01 -24.41 -3.19
CA GLU A 350 -22.14 -23.50 -3.41
C GLU A 350 -22.40 -22.60 -2.21
N SER A 351 -22.10 -23.06 -0.98
CA SER A 351 -22.31 -22.29 0.25
C SER A 351 -21.43 -21.06 0.33
N LYS A 352 -20.21 -21.16 -0.17
CA LYS A 352 -19.19 -20.07 -0.21
C LYS A 352 -19.10 -19.44 -1.60
N SER A 353 -19.85 -19.94 -2.58
CA SER A 353 -19.75 -19.55 -3.99
C SER A 353 -18.30 -19.63 -4.49
N ILE A 354 -17.62 -20.74 -4.23
CA ILE A 354 -16.27 -21.00 -4.72
C ILE A 354 -16.35 -22.05 -5.82
N TYR A 355 -15.72 -21.77 -6.95
CA TYR A 355 -15.61 -22.68 -8.09
C TYR A 355 -14.16 -22.80 -8.52
N LYS A 356 -13.67 -24.06 -8.65
CA LYS A 356 -12.33 -24.34 -9.17
C LYS A 356 -12.42 -25.48 -10.18
N ARG A 357 -11.80 -25.30 -11.33
CA ARG A 357 -11.73 -26.29 -12.39
C ARG A 357 -10.30 -26.42 -12.90
N LEU A 358 -9.79 -27.63 -12.99
CA LEU A 358 -8.57 -27.95 -13.71
C LEU A 358 -8.94 -28.54 -15.08
N ILE A 359 -8.21 -28.17 -16.10
CA ILE A 359 -8.26 -28.72 -17.44
C ILE A 359 -6.94 -29.48 -17.65
N ILE A 360 -7.02 -30.78 -17.76
CA ILE A 360 -5.87 -31.68 -17.83
C ILE A 360 -5.81 -32.38 -19.20
N SER A 361 -4.61 -32.76 -19.65
CA SER A 361 -4.40 -33.48 -20.90
C SER A 361 -5.09 -34.86 -20.88
N GLU A 362 -5.30 -35.45 -22.07
CA GLU A 362 -5.93 -36.76 -22.21
C GLU A 362 -5.19 -37.87 -21.45
N ASP A 363 -3.86 -37.82 -21.45
CA ASP A 363 -2.98 -38.73 -20.71
C ASP A 363 -2.86 -38.45 -19.22
N GLN A 364 -3.55 -37.38 -18.73
CA GLN A 364 -3.59 -36.90 -17.34
C GLN A 364 -2.23 -36.50 -16.77
N LYS A 365 -1.24 -36.20 -17.60
CA LYS A 365 0.12 -35.87 -17.16
C LYS A 365 0.40 -34.39 -17.06
N THR A 366 -0.34 -33.55 -17.80
CA THR A 366 -0.08 -32.10 -17.84
C THR A 366 -1.34 -31.32 -17.57
N LEU A 367 -1.16 -30.15 -16.89
CA LEU A 367 -2.19 -29.16 -16.70
C LEU A 367 -2.22 -28.25 -17.94
N LEU A 368 -3.36 -28.23 -18.64
CA LEU A 368 -3.58 -27.38 -19.82
C LEU A 368 -4.15 -26.03 -19.46
N GLY A 369 -4.91 -25.96 -18.37
CA GLY A 369 -5.53 -24.73 -17.91
C GLY A 369 -6.25 -24.88 -16.59
N ALA A 370 -6.72 -23.77 -16.04
CA ALA A 370 -7.54 -23.76 -14.83
C ALA A 370 -8.48 -22.56 -14.80
N VAL A 371 -9.61 -22.72 -14.10
CA VAL A 371 -10.56 -21.65 -13.76
C VAL A 371 -10.74 -21.60 -12.26
N LEU A 372 -10.64 -20.43 -11.67
CA LEU A 372 -10.82 -20.18 -10.24
C LEU A 372 -11.77 -18.99 -10.04
N VAL A 373 -12.84 -19.18 -9.25
CA VAL A 373 -13.78 -18.10 -8.89
C VAL A 373 -14.01 -18.15 -7.39
N GLY A 374 -13.84 -16.99 -6.71
CA GLY A 374 -14.09 -16.81 -5.28
C GLY A 374 -12.91 -17.15 -4.38
N ASP A 375 -12.07 -18.10 -4.76
CA ASP A 375 -10.79 -18.40 -4.09
C ASP A 375 -9.72 -18.70 -5.15
N THR A 376 -8.75 -17.79 -5.22
CA THR A 376 -7.61 -17.87 -6.17
C THR A 376 -6.28 -18.14 -5.46
N SER A 377 -6.30 -18.69 -4.26
CA SER A 377 -5.08 -18.98 -3.48
C SER A 377 -4.11 -19.91 -4.23
N ASP A 378 -4.65 -20.84 -5.01
CA ASP A 378 -3.86 -21.84 -5.76
C ASP A 378 -3.36 -21.30 -7.12
N TYR A 379 -3.74 -20.08 -7.52
CA TYR A 379 -3.43 -19.53 -8.86
C TYR A 379 -1.95 -19.59 -9.22
N GLY A 380 -1.07 -19.14 -8.31
CA GLY A 380 0.37 -19.10 -8.57
C GLY A 380 0.98 -20.47 -8.87
N ASN A 381 0.60 -21.49 -8.10
CA ASN A 381 1.08 -22.86 -8.29
C ASN A 381 0.55 -23.46 -9.60
N LEU A 382 -0.74 -23.30 -9.88
CA LEU A 382 -1.36 -23.80 -11.11
C LEU A 382 -0.78 -23.12 -12.35
N LEU A 383 -0.49 -21.82 -12.28
CA LEU A 383 0.17 -21.11 -13.38
C LEU A 383 1.55 -21.68 -13.68
N GLN A 384 2.35 -21.99 -12.65
CA GLN A 384 3.68 -22.58 -12.84
C GLN A 384 3.61 -23.99 -13.47
N LEU A 385 2.59 -24.79 -13.12
CA LEU A 385 2.36 -26.07 -13.75
C LEU A 385 2.11 -25.95 -15.26
N VAL A 386 1.28 -24.98 -15.66
CA VAL A 386 0.95 -24.74 -17.07
C VAL A 386 2.14 -24.16 -17.83
N LEU A 387 2.77 -23.09 -17.32
CA LEU A 387 3.85 -22.38 -18.02
C LEU A 387 5.10 -23.23 -18.22
N ASN A 388 5.41 -24.10 -17.27
CA ASN A 388 6.62 -24.91 -17.29
C ASN A 388 6.35 -26.39 -17.67
N ALA A 389 5.12 -26.73 -18.08
CA ALA A 389 4.70 -28.08 -18.42
C ALA A 389 5.11 -29.13 -17.35
N ILE A 390 5.00 -28.76 -16.07
CA ILE A 390 5.40 -29.63 -14.96
C ILE A 390 4.40 -30.79 -14.87
N PRO A 391 4.86 -32.02 -14.76
CA PRO A 391 3.99 -33.17 -14.63
C PRO A 391 3.05 -33.07 -13.42
N LEU A 392 1.78 -33.44 -13.64
CA LEU A 392 0.78 -33.46 -12.58
C LEU A 392 1.08 -34.57 -11.55
N PRO A 393 0.72 -34.36 -10.28
CA PRO A 393 0.74 -35.43 -9.28
C PRO A 393 -0.29 -36.54 -9.62
N ALA A 394 -0.15 -37.69 -9.02
CA ALA A 394 -1.05 -38.85 -9.24
C ALA A 394 -2.53 -38.53 -8.93
N ASN A 395 -2.78 -37.58 -8.00
CA ASN A 395 -4.10 -37.07 -7.62
C ASN A 395 -4.19 -35.57 -7.93
N PRO A 396 -4.50 -35.16 -9.17
CA PRO A 396 -4.55 -33.75 -9.55
C PRO A 396 -5.60 -32.95 -8.79
N GLU A 397 -6.69 -33.58 -8.33
CA GLU A 397 -7.75 -32.93 -7.54
C GLU A 397 -7.23 -32.31 -6.23
N ALA A 398 -6.17 -32.87 -5.65
CA ALA A 398 -5.55 -32.34 -4.44
C ALA A 398 -5.01 -30.91 -4.60
N LEU A 399 -4.76 -30.47 -5.84
CA LEU A 399 -4.29 -29.10 -6.15
C LEU A 399 -5.36 -28.04 -5.88
N ILE A 400 -6.65 -28.39 -5.92
CA ILE A 400 -7.77 -27.43 -5.78
C ILE A 400 -8.67 -27.69 -4.56
N LEU A 401 -8.47 -28.80 -3.86
CA LEU A 401 -9.22 -29.10 -2.64
C LEU A 401 -8.85 -28.16 -1.48
N PRO A 402 -9.77 -27.89 -0.54
CA PRO A 402 -9.48 -27.08 0.65
C PRO A 402 -8.34 -27.65 1.50
N ALA A 403 -7.62 -26.77 2.20
CA ALA A 403 -6.64 -27.21 3.19
C ALA A 403 -7.32 -28.03 4.30
N GLY A 404 -6.80 -29.23 4.58
CA GLY A 404 -7.38 -30.19 5.54
C GLY A 404 -8.00 -31.44 4.94
N SER A 405 -8.18 -31.53 3.63
CA SER A 405 -8.67 -32.74 2.95
C SER A 405 -7.56 -33.70 2.46
N GLY A 406 -6.31 -33.45 2.85
CA GLY A 406 -5.11 -34.21 2.50
C GLY A 406 -3.88 -33.32 2.36
N ASP A 407 -2.70 -33.91 2.32
CA ASP A 407 -1.47 -33.15 2.02
C ASP A 407 -1.54 -32.59 0.60
N LYS A 408 -1.69 -31.28 0.45
CA LYS A 408 -1.54 -30.63 -0.83
C LYS A 408 -0.12 -30.88 -1.32
N PRO A 409 0.07 -31.40 -2.54
CA PRO A 409 1.41 -31.51 -3.10
C PRO A 409 2.00 -30.11 -3.20
N ALA A 410 2.90 -29.78 -2.30
CA ALA A 410 3.64 -28.53 -2.36
C ALA A 410 4.62 -28.65 -3.53
N ILE A 411 4.34 -27.96 -4.62
CA ILE A 411 5.34 -27.72 -5.65
C ILE A 411 6.30 -26.73 -5.05
N GLY A 412 7.36 -27.24 -4.38
CA GLY A 412 8.40 -26.39 -3.83
C GLY A 412 9.09 -25.61 -4.95
N VAL A 413 9.50 -24.38 -4.68
CA VAL A 413 10.26 -23.56 -5.64
C VAL A 413 11.54 -24.25 -6.12
N ASP A 414 12.04 -25.22 -5.37
CA ASP A 414 13.24 -25.99 -5.72
C ASP A 414 13.00 -26.93 -6.92
N SER A 415 11.77 -27.38 -7.15
CA SER A 415 11.41 -28.20 -8.31
C SER A 415 11.21 -27.40 -9.61
N LEU A 416 11.12 -26.08 -9.52
CA LEU A 416 11.01 -25.22 -10.69
C LEU A 416 12.37 -25.12 -11.41
N PRO A 417 12.42 -25.23 -12.75
CA PRO A 417 13.66 -24.97 -13.49
C PRO A 417 14.06 -23.50 -13.38
N ASP A 418 15.34 -23.18 -13.55
CA ASP A 418 15.82 -21.78 -13.48
C ASP A 418 15.22 -20.90 -14.57
N THR A 419 14.79 -21.50 -15.69
CA THR A 419 14.06 -20.81 -16.76
C THR A 419 12.60 -20.54 -16.42
N ALA A 420 12.07 -21.04 -15.28
CA ALA A 420 10.69 -20.84 -14.88
C ALA A 420 10.37 -19.35 -14.72
N GLN A 421 9.36 -18.87 -15.44
CA GLN A 421 8.90 -17.50 -15.37
C GLN A 421 8.18 -17.23 -14.03
N ILE A 422 8.79 -16.42 -13.18
CA ILE A 422 8.25 -16.06 -11.86
C ILE A 422 7.37 -14.80 -11.96
N CYS A 423 7.80 -13.81 -12.74
CA CYS A 423 7.06 -12.56 -12.94
C CYS A 423 6.75 -12.36 -14.43
N SER A 424 5.49 -12.58 -14.83
CA SER A 424 5.06 -12.41 -16.21
C SER A 424 5.01 -10.93 -16.65
N CYS A 425 4.81 -9.98 -15.72
CA CYS A 425 4.76 -8.56 -16.05
C CYS A 425 6.10 -7.99 -16.53
N PHE A 426 7.21 -8.54 -16.05
CA PHE A 426 8.55 -8.07 -16.34
C PHE A 426 9.46 -9.16 -16.89
N ASP A 427 8.89 -10.31 -17.26
CA ASP A 427 9.59 -11.47 -17.84
C ASP A 427 10.80 -11.93 -17.00
N VAL A 428 10.63 -11.98 -15.66
CA VAL A 428 11.69 -12.35 -14.73
C VAL A 428 11.60 -13.82 -14.40
N SER A 429 12.67 -14.58 -14.70
CA SER A 429 12.78 -16.01 -14.41
C SER A 429 13.25 -16.27 -12.97
N LYS A 430 13.12 -17.51 -12.52
CA LYS A 430 13.73 -18.00 -11.27
C LYS A 430 15.25 -17.76 -11.25
N GLY A 431 15.93 -18.04 -12.37
CA GLY A 431 17.36 -17.84 -12.52
C GLY A 431 17.78 -16.37 -12.37
N ASP A 432 16.96 -15.43 -12.84
CA ASP A 432 17.25 -13.99 -12.66
C ASP A 432 17.15 -13.57 -11.20
N ILE A 433 16.15 -14.11 -10.48
CA ILE A 433 16.02 -13.89 -9.03
C ILE A 433 17.21 -14.49 -8.30
N ILE A 434 17.61 -15.73 -8.62
CA ILE A 434 18.78 -16.40 -8.04
C ILE A 434 20.05 -15.58 -8.26
N LYS A 435 20.30 -15.11 -9.49
CA LYS A 435 21.45 -14.25 -9.81
C LYS A 435 21.45 -12.96 -8.99
N ALA A 436 20.28 -12.32 -8.84
CA ALA A 436 20.15 -11.12 -8.03
C ALA A 436 20.42 -11.39 -6.54
N VAL A 437 19.97 -12.54 -6.00
CA VAL A 437 20.26 -12.96 -4.61
C VAL A 437 21.75 -13.21 -4.45
N GLN A 438 22.40 -13.91 -5.38
CA GLN A 438 23.85 -14.14 -5.39
C GLN A 438 24.64 -12.84 -5.51
N GLY A 439 24.07 -11.84 -6.19
CA GLY A 439 24.61 -10.48 -6.28
C GLY A 439 24.36 -9.59 -5.05
N GLY A 440 23.79 -10.14 -3.95
CA GLY A 440 23.61 -9.44 -2.68
C GLY A 440 22.20 -8.90 -2.42
N CYS A 441 21.19 -9.24 -3.25
CA CYS A 441 19.79 -8.86 -3.00
C CYS A 441 19.14 -9.82 -1.98
N HIS A 442 19.32 -9.56 -0.69
CA HIS A 442 18.85 -10.46 0.39
C HIS A 442 17.45 -10.09 0.93
N THR A 443 16.72 -9.20 0.28
CA THR A 443 15.35 -8.82 0.67
C THR A 443 14.44 -8.72 -0.54
N VAL A 444 13.14 -8.91 -0.35
CA VAL A 444 12.14 -8.73 -1.42
C VAL A 444 12.18 -7.31 -1.98
N ALA A 445 12.43 -6.30 -1.15
CA ALA A 445 12.55 -4.91 -1.59
C ALA A 445 13.76 -4.71 -2.53
N ALA A 446 14.92 -5.28 -2.19
CA ALA A 446 16.11 -5.24 -3.04
C ALA A 446 15.88 -5.98 -4.37
N LEU A 447 15.22 -7.14 -4.35
CA LEU A 447 14.84 -7.88 -5.55
C LEU A 447 13.89 -7.10 -6.45
N LYS A 448 12.88 -6.43 -5.87
CA LYS A 448 11.99 -5.52 -6.63
C LYS A 448 12.76 -4.41 -7.32
N SER A 449 13.72 -3.80 -6.64
CA SER A 449 14.54 -2.71 -7.20
C SER A 449 15.49 -3.20 -8.29
N SER A 450 16.07 -4.40 -8.13
CA SER A 450 17.07 -4.96 -9.05
C SER A 450 16.42 -5.62 -10.28
N THR A 451 15.34 -6.38 -10.09
CA THR A 451 14.73 -7.20 -11.16
C THR A 451 13.40 -6.65 -11.67
N ARG A 452 12.82 -5.65 -11.00
CA ARG A 452 11.46 -5.13 -11.22
C ARG A 452 10.34 -6.16 -10.93
N ALA A 453 10.68 -7.40 -10.58
CA ALA A 453 9.69 -8.42 -10.23
C ALA A 453 8.85 -7.98 -9.01
N GLY A 454 7.53 -8.13 -9.11
CA GLY A 454 6.62 -7.75 -8.04
C GLY A 454 6.28 -6.25 -7.96
N THR A 455 6.75 -5.42 -8.90
CA THR A 455 6.40 -3.98 -8.95
C THR A 455 5.18 -3.69 -9.83
N GLY A 456 4.76 -4.62 -10.68
CA GLY A 456 3.53 -4.53 -11.48
C GLY A 456 2.31 -5.02 -10.69
N CYS A 457 1.65 -6.08 -11.15
CA CYS A 457 0.42 -6.61 -10.50
C CYS A 457 0.63 -7.18 -9.08
N GLY A 458 1.89 -7.40 -8.64
CA GLY A 458 2.21 -7.93 -7.32
C GLY A 458 1.92 -9.43 -7.10
N GLY A 459 1.30 -10.12 -8.05
CA GLY A 459 0.88 -11.52 -7.93
C GLY A 459 2.02 -12.51 -7.72
N CYS A 460 3.24 -12.17 -8.14
CA CYS A 460 4.43 -13.01 -8.00
C CYS A 460 5.16 -12.86 -6.64
N ILE A 461 4.80 -11.89 -5.78
CA ILE A 461 5.51 -11.62 -4.53
C ILE A 461 5.64 -12.86 -3.62
N PRO A 462 4.60 -13.68 -3.39
CA PRO A 462 4.74 -14.89 -2.58
C PRO A 462 5.79 -15.86 -3.13
N LEU A 463 5.84 -16.04 -4.44
CA LEU A 463 6.76 -16.94 -5.11
C LEU A 463 8.20 -16.39 -5.11
N ILE A 464 8.38 -15.08 -5.32
CA ILE A 464 9.66 -14.40 -5.17
C ILE A 464 10.22 -14.61 -3.76
N THR A 465 9.38 -14.47 -2.74
CA THR A 465 9.79 -14.68 -1.34
C THR A 465 10.25 -16.12 -1.09
N GLN A 466 9.57 -17.11 -1.67
CA GLN A 466 9.97 -18.50 -1.55
C GLN A 466 11.30 -18.79 -2.25
N VAL A 467 11.51 -18.27 -3.47
CA VAL A 467 12.79 -18.40 -4.19
C VAL A 467 13.94 -17.75 -3.42
N LEU A 468 13.70 -16.53 -2.92
CA LEU A 468 14.67 -15.81 -2.07
C LEU A 468 15.07 -16.64 -0.85
N ASN A 469 14.10 -17.13 -0.09
CA ASN A 469 14.34 -17.90 1.13
C ASN A 469 15.08 -19.22 0.83
N SER A 470 14.70 -19.92 -0.25
CA SER A 470 15.38 -21.15 -0.69
C SER A 470 16.84 -20.87 -1.03
N GLU A 471 17.10 -19.80 -1.81
CA GLU A 471 18.47 -19.47 -2.23
C GLU A 471 19.32 -18.97 -1.07
N LEU A 472 18.78 -18.15 -0.15
CA LEU A 472 19.48 -17.73 1.07
C LEU A 472 19.88 -18.95 1.94
N SER A 473 18.95 -19.93 2.07
CA SER A 473 19.24 -21.17 2.79
C SER A 473 20.36 -21.99 2.13
N ARG A 474 20.39 -22.02 0.78
CA ARG A 474 21.50 -22.68 0.03
C ARG A 474 22.85 -22.01 0.23
N GLN A 475 22.85 -20.69 0.40
CA GLN A 475 24.06 -19.92 0.71
C GLN A 475 24.49 -20.03 2.19
N GLY A 476 23.76 -20.79 3.02
CA GLY A 476 24.02 -20.92 4.46
C GLY A 476 23.60 -19.68 5.25
N ILE A 477 22.84 -18.78 4.66
CA ILE A 477 22.28 -17.61 5.33
C ILE A 477 20.99 -18.06 6.02
N GLU A 478 20.97 -17.96 7.34
CA GLU A 478 19.81 -18.36 8.14
C GLU A 478 18.63 -17.45 7.84
N VAL A 479 17.57 -18.02 7.29
CA VAL A 479 16.29 -17.31 7.06
C VAL A 479 15.55 -17.27 8.38
N ASN A 480 15.64 -16.14 9.05
CA ASN A 480 14.99 -15.94 10.33
C ASN A 480 13.50 -15.61 10.14
N ASN A 481 12.64 -16.62 10.32
CA ASN A 481 11.17 -16.49 10.33
C ASN A 481 10.61 -16.19 11.73
N HIS A 482 11.44 -15.91 12.70
CA HIS A 482 11.03 -15.58 14.07
C HIS A 482 10.16 -14.32 14.08
N LEU A 483 9.12 -14.34 14.90
CA LEU A 483 8.24 -13.18 15.05
C LEU A 483 9.01 -11.93 15.51
N CYS A 484 9.89 -12.12 16.48
CA CYS A 484 10.79 -11.08 17.02
C CYS A 484 11.86 -11.71 17.92
N ALA A 485 12.72 -10.89 18.53
CA ALA A 485 13.73 -11.36 19.46
C ALA A 485 13.15 -12.07 20.71
N HIS A 486 11.87 -11.84 21.06
CA HIS A 486 11.23 -12.46 22.22
C HIS A 486 10.60 -13.83 21.89
N PHE A 487 10.28 -14.10 20.65
CA PHE A 487 9.71 -15.37 20.18
C PHE A 487 10.52 -15.88 18.99
N ALA A 488 11.28 -16.96 19.21
CA ALA A 488 11.99 -17.70 18.18
C ALA A 488 11.03 -18.62 17.37
N TRP A 489 9.81 -18.16 17.16
CA TRP A 489 8.72 -18.87 16.49
C TRP A 489 8.08 -17.95 15.48
N SER A 490 7.66 -18.49 14.35
CA SER A 490 6.85 -17.74 13.38
C SER A 490 5.43 -17.51 13.92
N ARG A 491 4.70 -16.58 13.31
CA ARG A 491 3.28 -16.33 13.64
C ARG A 491 2.43 -17.59 13.54
N GLN A 492 2.69 -18.43 12.54
CA GLN A 492 1.94 -19.67 12.32
C GLN A 492 2.23 -20.72 13.41
N GLU A 493 3.47 -20.88 13.79
CA GLU A 493 3.87 -21.80 14.86
C GLU A 493 3.28 -21.37 16.20
N LEU A 494 3.34 -20.07 16.52
CA LEU A 494 2.69 -19.54 17.73
C LEU A 494 1.18 -19.78 17.73
N TYR A 495 0.51 -19.66 16.59
CA TYR A 495 -0.91 -19.96 16.45
C TYR A 495 -1.21 -21.44 16.78
N HIS A 496 -0.40 -22.35 16.26
CA HIS A 496 -0.55 -23.79 16.55
C HIS A 496 -0.25 -24.12 18.01
N LEU A 497 0.80 -23.54 18.59
CA LEU A 497 1.12 -23.73 20.02
C LEU A 497 -0.02 -23.25 20.92
N ILE A 498 -0.61 -22.08 20.62
CA ILE A 498 -1.76 -21.56 21.35
C ILE A 498 -2.95 -22.51 21.27
N GLN A 499 -3.23 -23.08 20.10
CA GLN A 499 -4.38 -23.98 19.90
C GLN A 499 -4.16 -25.34 20.57
N VAL A 500 -3.00 -25.95 20.35
CA VAL A 500 -2.72 -27.33 20.82
C VAL A 500 -2.59 -27.39 22.36
N GLU A 501 -1.96 -26.36 22.94
CA GLU A 501 -1.75 -26.31 24.39
C GLU A 501 -2.80 -25.49 25.14
N GLU A 502 -3.83 -25.01 24.43
CA GLU A 502 -4.93 -24.21 24.97
C GLU A 502 -4.47 -22.98 25.77
N ILE A 503 -3.36 -22.35 25.35
CA ILE A 503 -2.80 -21.18 26.03
C ILE A 503 -3.78 -20.00 25.96
N LYS A 504 -4.07 -19.40 27.12
CA LYS A 504 -5.10 -18.36 27.25
C LYS A 504 -4.55 -16.94 27.42
N THR A 505 -3.27 -16.79 27.77
CA THR A 505 -2.70 -15.47 28.08
C THR A 505 -1.36 -15.25 27.37
N PHE A 506 -1.02 -13.98 27.17
CA PHE A 506 0.30 -13.59 26.64
C PHE A 506 1.43 -14.02 27.56
N ASP A 507 1.26 -13.81 28.86
CA ASP A 507 2.30 -14.11 29.85
C ASP A 507 2.59 -15.62 29.94
N GLU A 508 1.57 -16.46 29.79
CA GLU A 508 1.72 -17.90 29.71
C GLU A 508 2.48 -18.33 28.45
N LEU A 509 2.13 -17.75 27.31
CA LEU A 509 2.85 -18.03 26.05
C LEU A 509 4.31 -17.57 26.12
N LEU A 510 4.54 -16.40 26.70
CA LEU A 510 5.88 -15.85 26.85
C LEU A 510 6.73 -16.71 27.81
N ALA A 511 6.15 -17.16 28.91
CA ALA A 511 6.84 -18.00 29.91
C ALA A 511 7.22 -19.38 29.35
N ARG A 512 6.41 -19.97 28.46
CA ARG A 512 6.66 -21.30 27.89
C ARG A 512 7.52 -21.28 26.63
N TYR A 513 7.31 -20.30 25.76
CA TYR A 513 7.85 -20.29 24.39
C TYR A 513 8.60 -19.00 24.02
N GLY A 514 8.71 -18.08 24.94
CA GLY A 514 9.35 -16.79 24.73
C GLY A 514 10.45 -16.48 25.71
N GLN A 515 10.98 -15.27 25.61
CA GLN A 515 11.96 -14.71 26.53
C GLN A 515 11.76 -13.21 26.70
N GLY A 516 12.30 -12.65 27.80
CA GLY A 516 12.20 -11.21 28.09
C GLY A 516 10.78 -10.76 28.46
N TYR A 517 10.40 -9.55 28.05
CA TYR A 517 9.15 -8.88 28.48
C TYR A 517 8.15 -8.61 27.35
N GLY A 518 8.46 -9.07 26.15
CA GLY A 518 7.69 -8.78 24.95
C GLY A 518 7.93 -7.36 24.38
N CYS A 519 7.53 -7.14 23.14
CA CYS A 519 7.74 -5.90 22.41
C CYS A 519 6.49 -5.47 21.61
N GLU A 520 6.62 -4.34 20.93
CA GLU A 520 5.59 -3.78 20.05
C GLU A 520 5.23 -4.67 18.84
N VAL A 521 6.05 -5.64 18.51
CA VAL A 521 5.75 -6.61 17.44
C VAL A 521 4.97 -7.80 17.99
N CYS A 522 5.50 -8.48 19.01
CA CYS A 522 4.89 -9.72 19.52
C CYS A 522 3.59 -9.47 20.31
N LYS A 523 3.49 -8.39 21.09
CA LYS A 523 2.28 -8.13 21.89
C LYS A 523 1.00 -8.01 21.05
N PRO A 524 0.94 -7.13 20.03
CA PRO A 524 -0.26 -7.03 19.19
C PRO A 524 -0.49 -8.29 18.33
N VAL A 525 0.59 -8.94 17.85
CA VAL A 525 0.44 -10.18 17.07
C VAL A 525 -0.11 -11.32 17.92
N VAL A 526 0.47 -11.56 19.10
CA VAL A 526 -0.02 -12.60 20.02
C VAL A 526 -1.42 -12.25 20.54
N GLY A 527 -1.69 -10.97 20.83
CA GLY A 527 -3.03 -10.49 21.16
C GLY A 527 -4.06 -10.83 20.09
N SER A 528 -3.69 -10.62 18.80
CA SER A 528 -4.53 -11.01 17.66
C SER A 528 -4.71 -12.52 17.53
N LEU A 529 -3.65 -13.32 17.77
CA LEU A 529 -3.72 -14.79 17.74
C LEU A 529 -4.64 -15.32 18.85
N LEU A 530 -4.46 -14.85 20.08
CA LEU A 530 -5.31 -15.24 21.22
C LEU A 530 -6.76 -14.82 21.02
N ALA A 531 -7.01 -13.64 20.45
CA ALA A 531 -8.35 -13.18 20.08
C ALA A 531 -9.00 -14.06 18.99
N SER A 532 -8.21 -14.54 18.03
CA SER A 532 -8.66 -15.43 16.97
C SER A 532 -9.00 -16.84 17.48
N CYS A 533 -8.27 -17.32 18.50
CA CYS A 533 -8.50 -18.63 19.11
C CYS A 533 -9.61 -18.58 20.18
N TRP A 534 -9.70 -17.48 20.92
CA TRP A 534 -10.52 -17.33 22.11
C TRP A 534 -11.32 -16.03 22.08
N ASN A 535 -12.57 -16.08 21.68
CA ASN A 535 -13.43 -14.89 21.52
C ASN A 535 -13.53 -13.99 22.76
N GLU A 536 -13.46 -14.57 23.98
CA GLU A 536 -13.51 -13.82 25.22
C GLU A 536 -12.26 -12.98 25.51
N TYR A 537 -11.13 -13.29 24.84
CA TYR A 537 -9.86 -12.61 25.06
C TYR A 537 -9.95 -11.10 24.83
N VAL A 538 -10.60 -10.67 23.75
CA VAL A 538 -10.73 -9.26 23.37
C VAL A 538 -11.51 -8.46 24.41
N LEU A 539 -12.47 -9.07 25.08
CA LEU A 539 -13.38 -8.42 26.01
C LEU A 539 -12.77 -8.21 27.40
N LYS A 540 -11.66 -8.85 27.71
CA LYS A 540 -11.00 -8.76 29.03
C LYS A 540 -10.12 -7.51 29.14
N PRO A 541 -10.38 -6.57 30.07
CA PRO A 541 -9.63 -5.31 30.20
C PRO A 541 -8.13 -5.51 30.44
N GLN A 542 -7.73 -6.60 31.05
CA GLN A 542 -6.32 -6.93 31.32
C GLN A 542 -5.49 -7.14 30.06
N HIS A 543 -6.12 -7.46 28.93
CA HIS A 543 -5.46 -7.68 27.65
C HIS A 543 -5.37 -6.41 26.76
N ALA A 544 -6.01 -5.31 27.19
CA ALA A 544 -5.96 -4.05 26.46
C ALA A 544 -4.51 -3.56 26.15
N PRO A 545 -3.50 -3.69 27.05
CA PRO A 545 -2.13 -3.32 26.75
C PRO A 545 -1.48 -4.13 25.63
N LEU A 546 -1.96 -5.32 25.32
CA LEU A 546 -1.45 -6.17 24.25
C LEU A 546 -1.94 -5.71 22.87
N GLN A 547 -3.05 -4.98 22.85
CA GLN A 547 -3.61 -4.35 21.65
C GLN A 547 -3.02 -2.95 21.40
N ASP A 548 -2.12 -2.47 22.27
CA ASP A 548 -1.51 -1.14 22.15
C ASP A 548 -0.63 -1.07 20.91
N SER A 549 -0.87 -0.04 20.10
CA SER A 549 -0.10 0.24 18.89
C SER A 549 1.08 1.14 19.22
N ASN A 550 2.23 0.87 18.59
CA ASN A 550 3.36 1.78 18.60
C ASN A 550 3.31 2.87 17.54
N ASP A 551 2.24 2.95 16.82
CA ASP A 551 2.01 4.07 15.93
C ASP A 551 1.86 5.34 16.77
N LEU A 552 2.65 6.36 16.45
CA LEU A 552 2.84 7.55 17.27
C LEU A 552 1.58 8.39 17.41
N TYR A 553 0.69 8.35 16.42
CA TYR A 553 -0.60 9.03 16.50
C TYR A 553 -1.70 8.13 17.08
N LEU A 554 -1.67 6.80 16.82
CA LEU A 554 -2.63 5.87 17.41
C LEU A 554 -2.48 5.76 18.93
N GLY A 555 -1.29 5.99 19.48
CA GLY A 555 -1.08 6.09 20.91
C GLY A 555 -1.88 7.21 21.60
N ASN A 556 -2.34 8.19 20.82
CA ASN A 556 -3.17 9.30 21.30
C ASN A 556 -4.68 9.04 21.17
N ILE A 557 -5.12 7.88 20.67
CA ILE A 557 -6.53 7.53 20.57
C ILE A 557 -7.16 7.36 21.97
N GLN A 558 -8.37 7.85 22.14
CA GLN A 558 -9.14 7.82 23.38
C GLN A 558 -10.21 6.73 23.32
N LYS A 559 -10.84 6.43 24.47
CA LYS A 559 -11.87 5.37 24.57
C LYS A 559 -13.08 5.58 23.66
N ASP A 560 -13.38 6.81 23.35
CA ASP A 560 -14.51 7.21 22.49
C ASP A 560 -14.17 7.29 21.02
N GLY A 561 -12.92 6.95 20.64
CA GLY A 561 -12.43 7.00 19.27
C GLY A 561 -11.87 8.37 18.85
N THR A 562 -11.98 9.39 19.69
CA THR A 562 -11.34 10.68 19.46
C THR A 562 -9.85 10.62 19.84
N TYR A 563 -9.14 11.73 19.62
CA TYR A 563 -7.71 11.82 19.87
C TYR A 563 -7.37 12.93 20.86
N SER A 564 -6.28 12.72 21.59
CA SER A 564 -5.66 13.76 22.37
C SER A 564 -4.52 14.41 21.56
N VAL A 565 -4.40 15.74 21.64
CA VAL A 565 -3.28 16.50 21.11
C VAL A 565 -2.56 17.17 22.26
N ILE A 566 -1.28 16.84 22.44
CA ILE A 566 -0.48 17.32 23.58
C ILE A 566 0.80 17.97 23.04
N PRO A 567 0.80 19.31 22.85
CA PRO A 567 1.98 20.03 22.43
C PRO A 567 3.10 19.93 23.48
N ARG A 568 4.34 19.95 23.03
CA ARG A 568 5.50 19.97 23.90
C ARG A 568 5.63 21.33 24.57
N SER A 569 5.77 21.33 25.87
CA SER A 569 6.11 22.48 26.69
C SER A 569 7.32 22.11 27.55
N PRO A 570 8.56 22.37 27.07
CA PRO A 570 9.78 21.94 27.76
C PRO A 570 9.84 22.49 29.17
N GLY A 571 10.10 21.62 30.16
CA GLY A 571 10.12 22.04 31.58
C GLY A 571 8.79 22.57 32.13
N GLY A 572 7.69 22.49 31.36
CA GLY A 572 6.41 23.10 31.70
C GLY A 572 6.33 24.61 31.38
N GLU A 573 7.35 25.14 30.72
CA GLU A 573 7.36 26.56 30.31
C GLU A 573 6.49 26.77 29.05
N ILE A 574 5.72 27.84 29.03
CA ILE A 574 4.88 28.23 27.90
C ILE A 574 4.78 29.77 27.80
N THR A 575 4.87 30.29 26.58
CA THR A 575 4.75 31.73 26.35
C THR A 575 3.29 32.19 26.39
N PRO A 576 3.01 33.46 26.69
CA PRO A 576 1.65 34.02 26.60
C PRO A 576 1.02 33.86 25.22
N GLN A 577 1.81 33.99 24.15
CA GLN A 577 1.33 33.79 22.78
C GLN A 577 0.98 32.29 22.53
N GLY A 578 1.81 31.36 23.03
CA GLY A 578 1.52 29.91 22.94
C GLY A 578 0.22 29.56 23.66
N LEU A 579 -0.05 30.13 24.85
CA LEU A 579 -1.32 29.95 25.56
C LEU A 579 -2.53 30.43 24.75
N LYS A 580 -2.42 31.59 24.06
CA LYS A 580 -3.49 32.10 23.20
C LYS A 580 -3.79 31.12 22.06
N VAL A 581 -2.76 30.69 21.35
CA VAL A 581 -2.93 29.74 20.22
C VAL A 581 -3.56 28.42 20.68
N ILE A 582 -3.12 27.85 21.79
CA ILE A 582 -3.73 26.65 22.35
C ILE A 582 -5.21 26.88 22.70
N GLY A 583 -5.55 28.04 23.30
CA GLY A 583 -6.92 28.41 23.62
C GLY A 583 -7.80 28.55 22.36
N GLU A 584 -7.33 29.25 21.34
CA GLU A 584 -8.02 29.46 20.06
C GLU A 584 -8.28 28.13 19.33
N ILE A 585 -7.29 27.22 19.34
CA ILE A 585 -7.44 25.86 18.78
C ILE A 585 -8.49 25.08 19.58
N ALA A 586 -8.41 25.12 20.90
CA ALA A 586 -9.37 24.43 21.76
C ALA A 586 -10.81 24.91 21.54
N GLU A 587 -11.02 26.19 21.40
CA GLU A 587 -12.32 26.80 21.11
C GLU A 587 -12.81 26.41 19.71
N ARG A 588 -11.97 26.58 18.67
CA ARG A 588 -12.30 26.29 17.27
C ARG A 588 -12.73 24.84 17.03
N TYR A 589 -12.01 23.89 17.62
CA TYR A 589 -12.26 22.45 17.46
C TYR A 589 -13.07 21.84 18.62
N GLN A 590 -13.57 22.67 19.54
CA GLN A 590 -14.34 22.25 20.72
C GLN A 590 -13.64 21.15 21.53
N LEU A 591 -12.38 21.37 21.85
CA LEU A 591 -11.55 20.42 22.59
C LEU A 591 -11.59 20.70 24.08
N TYR A 592 -11.62 19.64 24.87
CA TYR A 592 -11.51 19.72 26.32
C TYR A 592 -10.05 19.94 26.73
N THR A 593 -9.77 20.98 27.51
CA THR A 593 -8.40 21.32 27.94
C THR A 593 -8.12 20.87 29.37
N LYS A 594 -6.91 20.39 29.61
CA LYS A 594 -6.45 20.03 30.96
C LYS A 594 -4.94 20.19 31.07
N ILE A 595 -4.48 20.79 32.17
CA ILE A 595 -3.08 20.71 32.58
C ILE A 595 -2.82 19.29 33.09
N THR A 596 -1.92 18.58 32.44
CA THR A 596 -1.60 17.20 32.76
C THR A 596 -0.54 17.10 33.88
N GLY A 597 -0.38 15.93 34.48
CA GLY A 597 0.70 15.69 35.42
C GLY A 597 2.12 15.79 34.83
N SER A 598 2.22 15.96 33.53
CA SER A 598 3.47 16.21 32.80
C SER A 598 3.73 17.70 32.56
N GLN A 599 3.05 18.59 33.27
CA GLN A 599 3.14 20.05 33.12
C GLN A 599 2.88 20.53 31.70
N ARG A 600 1.94 19.89 30.99
CA ARG A 600 1.56 20.24 29.61
C ARG A 600 0.06 20.46 29.53
N ILE A 601 -0.38 21.26 28.58
CA ILE A 601 -1.79 21.41 28.26
C ILE A 601 -2.15 20.34 27.28
N GLY A 602 -3.06 19.43 27.68
CA GLY A 602 -3.63 18.41 26.81
C GLY A 602 -4.94 18.90 26.22
N LEU A 603 -5.12 18.72 24.92
CA LEU A 603 -6.34 18.96 24.16
C LEU A 603 -6.98 17.61 23.88
N PHE A 604 -8.22 17.40 24.33
CA PHE A 604 -8.91 16.10 24.27
C PHE A 604 -10.18 16.22 23.43
N GLY A 605 -10.53 15.12 22.73
CA GLY A 605 -11.72 15.04 21.91
C GLY A 605 -11.54 15.50 20.47
N ALA A 606 -10.31 15.55 19.95
CA ALA A 606 -10.06 15.86 18.54
C ALA A 606 -10.54 14.72 17.64
N GLN A 607 -11.21 15.06 16.54
CA GLN A 607 -11.52 14.09 15.50
C GLN A 607 -10.27 13.80 14.66
N LYS A 608 -10.19 12.60 14.10
CA LYS A 608 -9.05 12.17 13.28
C LYS A 608 -8.79 13.13 12.12
N ASP A 609 -9.85 13.57 11.46
CA ASP A 609 -9.80 14.47 10.29
C ASP A 609 -9.29 15.87 10.62
N ASP A 610 -9.45 16.31 11.87
CA ASP A 610 -8.99 17.60 12.34
C ASP A 610 -7.51 17.61 12.74
N LEU A 611 -6.90 16.44 12.98
CA LEU A 611 -5.53 16.34 13.48
C LEU A 611 -4.49 17.07 12.61
N PRO A 612 -4.48 16.89 11.27
CA PRO A 612 -3.52 17.61 10.42
C PRO A 612 -3.63 19.12 10.53
N ALA A 613 -4.86 19.65 10.53
CA ALA A 613 -5.11 21.09 10.64
C ALA A 613 -4.75 21.64 12.03
N ILE A 614 -4.98 20.87 13.09
CA ILE A 614 -4.58 21.22 14.45
C ILE A 614 -3.04 21.24 14.57
N TRP A 615 -2.36 20.21 14.04
CA TRP A 615 -0.90 20.13 14.09
C TRP A 615 -0.23 21.25 13.29
N SER A 616 -0.76 21.58 12.10
CA SER A 616 -0.23 22.69 11.31
C SER A 616 -0.26 23.99 12.10
N GLN A 617 -1.40 24.36 12.70
CA GLN A 617 -1.53 25.58 13.49
C GLN A 617 -0.61 25.60 14.72
N LEU A 618 -0.40 24.43 15.37
CA LEU A 618 0.53 24.33 16.50
C LEU A 618 1.99 24.47 16.05
N ILE A 619 2.36 23.87 14.92
CA ILE A 619 3.71 23.99 14.35
C ILE A 619 4.01 25.44 13.94
N ASP A 620 3.07 26.12 13.29
CA ASP A 620 3.18 27.53 12.90
C ASP A 620 3.38 28.44 14.11
N ALA A 621 2.84 28.05 15.27
CA ALA A 621 3.05 28.73 16.56
C ALA A 621 4.34 28.29 17.30
N GLY A 622 5.18 27.46 16.70
CA GLY A 622 6.44 26.98 17.25
C GLY A 622 6.35 25.75 18.16
N PHE A 623 5.19 25.11 18.24
CA PHE A 623 5.06 23.85 18.98
C PHE A 623 5.53 22.65 18.18
N GLU A 624 5.84 21.58 18.89
CA GLU A 624 6.13 20.25 18.34
C GLU A 624 5.35 19.19 19.10
N THR A 625 5.37 17.96 18.55
CA THR A 625 4.75 16.82 19.24
C THR A 625 5.30 16.66 20.66
N GLY A 626 4.40 16.53 21.61
CA GLY A 626 4.76 16.23 22.99
C GLY A 626 5.16 14.79 23.23
N GLN A 627 4.99 13.89 22.25
CA GLN A 627 5.26 12.44 22.35
C GLN A 627 4.69 11.83 23.63
N ALA A 628 3.47 12.24 23.99
CA ALA A 628 2.89 11.99 25.32
C ALA A 628 2.72 10.50 25.64
N TYR A 629 2.55 9.67 24.62
CA TYR A 629 2.36 8.21 24.77
C TYR A 629 3.48 7.40 24.13
N ALA A 630 4.46 8.04 23.49
CA ALA A 630 5.57 7.37 22.84
C ALA A 630 6.55 6.68 23.84
N LYS A 631 7.34 5.77 23.32
CA LYS A 631 8.50 5.18 23.99
C LYS A 631 9.71 6.09 23.75
N ALA A 632 9.70 7.25 24.39
CA ALA A 632 10.69 8.32 24.30
C ALA A 632 10.67 9.16 25.60
N LEU A 633 11.49 10.21 25.66
CA LEU A 633 11.35 11.19 26.72
C LEU A 633 10.02 11.92 26.59
N ARG A 634 9.13 11.70 27.56
CA ARG A 634 7.81 12.32 27.60
C ARG A 634 7.83 13.72 28.18
N MET A 635 8.65 13.94 29.19
CA MET A 635 8.78 15.23 29.88
C MET A 635 10.04 15.30 30.74
N ALA A 636 10.49 16.53 31.00
CA ALA A 636 11.33 16.85 32.15
C ALA A 636 10.50 17.74 33.11
N LYS A 637 9.95 17.15 34.19
CA LYS A 637 9.20 17.91 35.22
C LYS A 637 10.14 18.79 36.00
N THR A 638 9.84 20.10 36.10
CA THR A 638 10.67 21.06 36.84
C THR A 638 9.90 21.69 37.98
N CYS A 639 10.61 22.20 38.96
CA CYS A 639 10.13 23.26 39.84
C CYS A 639 10.57 24.63 39.29
N VAL A 640 10.14 25.69 39.90
CA VAL A 640 10.45 27.07 39.44
C VAL A 640 11.92 27.49 39.64
N GLY A 641 12.72 26.72 40.33
CA GLY A 641 14.17 26.88 40.51
C GLY A 641 14.60 28.14 41.22
N SER A 642 15.92 28.41 41.21
CA SER A 642 16.54 29.54 41.91
C SER A 642 16.09 30.89 41.37
N ALA A 643 15.59 30.95 40.12
CA ALA A 643 15.11 32.23 39.55
C ALA A 643 13.87 32.78 40.28
N TRP A 644 13.00 31.90 40.79
CA TRP A 644 11.70 32.29 41.33
C TRP A 644 11.43 31.78 42.77
N CYS A 645 12.18 30.81 43.21
CA CYS A 645 11.99 30.22 44.54
C CYS A 645 13.07 30.71 45.53
N ARG A 646 12.67 31.27 46.65
CA ARG A 646 13.61 31.69 47.73
C ARG A 646 14.44 30.57 48.35
N TYR A 647 14.05 29.31 48.13
CA TYR A 647 14.77 28.12 48.64
C TYR A 647 15.54 27.40 47.52
N GLY A 648 15.41 27.84 46.28
CA GLY A 648 16.08 27.22 45.15
C GLY A 648 17.57 27.55 45.16
N VAL A 649 18.42 26.53 45.10
CA VAL A 649 19.88 26.67 44.99
C VAL A 649 20.36 26.45 43.54
N GLY A 650 19.60 25.76 42.73
CA GLY A 650 19.90 25.51 41.33
C GLY A 650 18.79 25.97 40.39
N ASP A 651 19.13 26.42 39.15
CA ASP A 651 18.19 26.72 38.08
C ASP A 651 17.60 25.43 37.49
N SER A 652 16.60 24.90 38.16
CA SER A 652 15.93 23.67 37.70
C SER A 652 15.06 23.86 36.46
N LEU A 653 14.51 25.07 36.23
CA LEU A 653 13.69 25.33 35.06
C LEU A 653 14.55 25.40 33.80
N GLY A 654 15.56 26.25 33.75
CA GLY A 654 16.45 26.39 32.60
C GLY A 654 17.17 25.06 32.29
N PHE A 655 17.63 24.38 33.33
CA PHE A 655 18.28 23.06 33.15
C PHE A 655 17.32 21.98 32.65
N GLY A 656 16.09 21.93 33.15
CA GLY A 656 15.07 20.97 32.70
C GLY A 656 14.63 21.22 31.24
N VAL A 657 14.48 22.52 30.87
CA VAL A 657 14.19 22.92 29.47
C VAL A 657 15.31 22.43 28.54
N MET A 658 16.56 22.67 28.93
CA MET A 658 17.72 22.24 28.14
C MET A 658 17.79 20.70 28.01
N LEU A 659 17.57 19.96 29.09
CA LEU A 659 17.57 18.51 29.08
C LEU A 659 16.42 17.94 28.24
N GLU A 660 15.21 18.50 28.35
CA GLU A 660 14.08 18.06 27.53
C GLU A 660 14.35 18.28 26.03
N ASN A 661 14.90 19.43 25.66
CA ASN A 661 15.29 19.70 24.28
C ASN A 661 16.45 18.84 23.79
N ARG A 662 17.36 18.40 24.69
CA ARG A 662 18.47 17.54 24.34
C ARG A 662 18.04 16.10 24.00
N TYR A 663 17.07 15.56 24.71
CA TYR A 663 16.67 14.14 24.60
C TYR A 663 15.30 13.91 23.97
N LYS A 664 14.58 14.98 23.58
CA LYS A 664 13.27 14.83 22.89
C LYS A 664 13.41 13.97 21.64
N GLY A 665 12.42 13.15 21.37
CA GLY A 665 12.35 12.34 20.15
C GLY A 665 13.24 11.11 20.10
N ILE A 666 14.22 10.97 20.98
CA ILE A 666 15.05 9.77 21.06
C ILE A 666 14.21 8.58 21.51
N ARG A 667 14.18 7.54 20.68
CA ARG A 667 13.46 6.31 20.99
C ARG A 667 14.17 5.52 22.06
N THR A 668 13.40 5.08 23.04
CA THR A 668 13.90 4.33 24.22
C THR A 668 13.11 3.03 24.36
N PRO A 669 13.64 2.00 25.06
CA PRO A 669 12.94 0.73 25.30
C PRO A 669 11.55 0.89 25.93
N HIS A 670 11.37 1.86 26.82
CA HIS A 670 10.11 2.25 27.42
C HIS A 670 10.02 3.78 27.55
N LYS A 671 8.84 4.30 27.91
CA LYS A 671 8.67 5.74 28.22
C LYS A 671 9.68 6.19 29.28
N MET A 672 10.25 7.38 29.06
CA MET A 672 11.17 8.03 29.99
C MET A 672 10.52 9.30 30.56
N LYS A 673 10.77 9.54 31.84
CA LYS A 673 10.36 10.77 32.54
C LYS A 673 11.53 11.27 33.35
N PHE A 674 11.84 12.55 33.22
CA PHE A 674 12.84 13.23 34.01
C PHE A 674 12.16 14.11 35.08
N GLY A 675 12.87 14.39 36.16
CA GLY A 675 12.48 15.36 37.17
C GLY A 675 13.71 16.16 37.59
N VAL A 676 13.59 17.51 37.62
CA VAL A 676 14.65 18.42 37.98
C VAL A 676 14.18 19.32 39.10
N SER A 677 14.70 19.12 40.28
CA SER A 677 14.39 19.91 41.48
C SER A 677 15.53 20.86 41.82
N GLY A 678 15.18 22.15 42.00
CA GLY A 678 16.13 23.24 42.33
C GLY A 678 16.68 23.22 43.75
N CYS A 679 16.28 22.27 44.59
CA CYS A 679 16.78 22.04 45.93
C CYS A 679 16.29 20.69 46.47
N THR A 680 16.78 20.31 47.65
CA THR A 680 16.46 19.03 48.33
C THR A 680 15.01 18.91 48.84
N ARG A 681 14.16 19.96 48.69
CA ARG A 681 12.71 19.88 48.94
C ARG A 681 11.96 19.09 47.89
N GLU A 682 12.59 18.88 46.74
CA GLU A 682 12.19 17.90 45.72
C GLU A 682 10.78 18.09 45.15
N CYS A 683 10.41 19.36 44.94
CA CYS A 683 9.09 19.73 44.42
C CYS A 683 8.77 19.16 43.02
N ALA A 684 9.77 18.80 42.23
CA ALA A 684 9.59 18.15 40.93
C ALA A 684 9.43 16.62 41.03
N GLU A 685 9.41 16.03 42.23
CA GLU A 685 9.32 14.57 42.45
C GLU A 685 10.40 13.79 41.66
N ALA A 686 11.62 14.32 41.72
CA ALA A 686 12.75 13.85 40.90
C ALA A 686 13.07 12.37 41.15
N GLN A 687 13.14 11.95 42.44
CA GLN A 687 13.44 10.56 42.83
C GLN A 687 12.40 9.54 42.35
N GLY A 688 11.16 9.99 42.09
CA GLY A 688 10.11 9.13 41.52
C GLY A 688 10.13 9.02 39.97
N LYS A 689 11.18 9.47 39.29
CA LYS A 689 11.31 9.49 37.82
C LYS A 689 12.41 8.55 37.35
N ASP A 690 12.37 8.22 36.06
CA ASP A 690 13.43 7.38 35.43
C ASP A 690 14.80 8.04 35.55
N VAL A 691 14.84 9.38 35.53
CA VAL A 691 16.00 10.20 35.84
C VAL A 691 15.56 11.33 36.78
N GLY A 692 16.20 11.42 37.91
CA GLY A 692 16.00 12.45 38.92
C GLY A 692 17.26 13.30 39.12
N ILE A 693 17.10 14.61 39.12
CA ILE A 693 18.18 15.57 39.25
C ILE A 693 17.81 16.56 40.36
N ILE A 694 18.64 16.64 41.38
CA ILE A 694 18.38 17.48 42.54
C ILE A 694 19.57 18.40 42.78
N ALA A 695 19.32 19.71 42.85
CA ALA A 695 20.36 20.69 43.18
C ALA A 695 20.68 20.66 44.67
N THR A 696 21.97 20.77 45.00
CA THR A 696 22.54 20.97 46.34
C THR A 696 23.50 22.18 46.34
N GLU A 697 23.94 22.61 47.48
CA GLU A 697 24.92 23.68 47.60
C GLU A 697 26.28 23.38 46.93
N LYS A 698 26.56 22.07 46.67
CA LYS A 698 27.80 21.58 46.06
C LYS A 698 27.71 21.29 44.57
N GLY A 699 26.50 21.32 43.99
CA GLY A 699 26.25 20.93 42.60
C GLY A 699 24.96 20.14 42.44
N TRP A 700 24.94 19.23 41.48
CA TRP A 700 23.78 18.42 41.15
C TRP A 700 23.97 16.94 41.54
N ASN A 701 22.95 16.39 42.11
CA ASN A 701 22.89 14.92 42.34
C ASN A 701 22.06 14.25 41.27
N LEU A 702 22.59 13.21 40.66
CA LEU A 702 21.94 12.41 39.61
C LEU A 702 21.43 11.11 40.18
N TYR A 703 20.13 10.94 40.19
CA TYR A 703 19.41 9.70 40.53
C TYR A 703 18.88 9.05 39.29
N VAL A 704 18.87 7.74 39.22
CA VAL A 704 18.39 6.98 38.05
C VAL A 704 17.45 5.83 38.45
N CYS A 705 16.65 5.37 37.53
CA CYS A 705 15.81 4.18 37.69
C CYS A 705 14.70 4.28 38.75
N GLY A 706 14.22 5.49 39.08
CA GLY A 706 13.04 5.67 39.89
C GLY A 706 11.75 5.35 39.12
N ASN A 707 10.68 5.06 39.85
CA ASN A 707 9.35 4.78 39.30
C ASN A 707 8.24 5.31 40.22
N GLY A 708 7.47 6.25 39.74
CA GLY A 708 6.24 6.74 40.42
C GLY A 708 4.95 6.07 39.94
N GLY A 709 5.05 4.89 39.30
CA GLY A 709 3.90 4.14 38.79
C GLY A 709 3.36 3.09 39.79
N MET A 710 2.78 2.00 39.25
CA MET A 710 2.10 0.93 40.03
C MET A 710 3.02 0.23 41.03
N LYS A 711 4.33 0.12 40.72
CA LYS A 711 5.37 -0.37 41.66
C LYS A 711 6.29 0.80 41.96
N PRO A 712 5.95 1.69 42.93
CA PRO A 712 6.75 2.88 43.22
C PRO A 712 8.09 2.48 43.84
N ARG A 713 9.14 3.15 43.40
CA ARG A 713 10.46 3.13 44.04
C ARG A 713 11.19 4.45 43.83
N HIS A 714 12.02 4.82 44.76
CA HIS A 714 12.96 5.94 44.56
C HIS A 714 14.09 5.53 43.61
N GLY A 715 14.60 6.51 42.85
CA GLY A 715 15.80 6.34 42.04
C GLY A 715 17.04 6.17 42.92
N ASP A 716 17.98 5.39 42.45
CA ASP A 716 19.26 5.21 43.10
C ASP A 716 20.24 6.33 42.73
N LEU A 717 21.03 6.79 43.68
CA LEU A 717 22.04 7.82 43.45
C LEU A 717 23.17 7.24 42.56
N LEU A 718 23.29 7.75 41.34
CA LEU A 718 24.36 7.35 40.43
C LEU A 718 25.65 8.15 40.74
N ALA A 719 25.51 9.47 40.85
CA ALA A 719 26.63 10.37 41.17
C ALA A 719 26.16 11.63 41.89
N ALA A 720 26.98 12.23 42.73
CA ALA A 720 26.69 13.41 43.53
C ALA A 720 27.64 14.57 43.22
N ASP A 721 27.26 15.74 43.63
CA ASP A 721 28.07 16.98 43.58
C ASP A 721 28.63 17.31 42.18
N LEU A 722 27.82 17.05 41.14
CA LEU A 722 28.20 17.23 39.73
C LEU A 722 28.02 18.67 39.27
N ASP A 723 28.95 19.15 38.45
CA ASP A 723 28.65 20.29 37.58
C ASP A 723 27.69 19.87 36.43
N GLN A 724 27.15 20.83 35.74
CA GLN A 724 26.18 20.54 34.67
C GLN A 724 26.78 19.73 33.53
N GLN A 725 28.03 19.96 33.17
CA GLN A 725 28.66 19.24 32.05
C GLN A 725 28.94 17.79 32.41
N ALA A 726 29.44 17.52 33.59
CA ALA A 726 29.64 16.16 34.07
C ALA A 726 28.33 15.39 34.19
N LEU A 727 27.27 16.04 34.67
CA LEU A 727 25.93 15.47 34.73
C LEU A 727 25.39 15.07 33.35
N ILE A 728 25.50 15.97 32.37
CA ILE A 728 25.07 15.72 31.00
C ILE A 728 25.85 14.54 30.43
N THR A 729 27.16 14.47 30.65
CA THR A 729 28.01 13.39 30.17
C THR A 729 27.59 12.05 30.75
N TYR A 730 27.35 11.98 32.07
CA TYR A 730 26.90 10.73 32.71
C TYR A 730 25.47 10.38 32.26
N LEU A 731 24.61 11.36 32.03
CA LEU A 731 23.28 11.12 31.55
C LEU A 731 23.25 10.61 30.08
N ASP A 732 24.12 11.16 29.21
CA ASP A 732 24.29 10.68 27.84
C ASP A 732 24.68 9.20 27.81
N ARG A 733 25.67 8.80 28.65
CA ARG A 733 26.13 7.43 28.79
C ARG A 733 25.03 6.53 29.36
N PHE A 734 24.35 6.96 30.42
CA PHE A 734 23.23 6.24 31.00
C PHE A 734 22.11 5.97 30.00
N MET A 735 21.69 7.02 29.27
CA MET A 735 20.64 6.90 28.27
C MET A 735 21.03 5.89 27.19
N MET A 736 22.28 5.97 26.70
CA MET A 736 22.73 5.08 25.62
C MET A 736 22.88 3.65 26.11
N PHE A 737 23.43 3.45 27.31
CA PHE A 737 23.58 2.12 27.90
C PHE A 737 22.21 1.47 28.13
N TYR A 738 21.22 2.20 28.66
CA TYR A 738 19.85 1.72 28.78
C TYR A 738 19.22 1.37 27.41
N ILE A 739 19.38 2.23 26.41
CA ILE A 739 18.84 1.97 25.06
C ILE A 739 19.41 0.68 24.45
N ARG A 740 20.68 0.37 24.71
CA ARG A 740 21.38 -0.76 24.10
C ARG A 740 21.23 -2.08 24.87
N THR A 741 20.98 -2.03 26.17
CA THR A 741 21.03 -3.22 27.04
C THR A 741 19.69 -3.62 27.63
N ALA A 742 18.69 -2.74 27.64
CA ALA A 742 17.37 -3.09 28.13
C ALA A 742 16.54 -3.79 27.06
N ASP A 743 15.70 -4.73 27.47
CA ASP A 743 14.70 -5.33 26.61
C ASP A 743 13.64 -4.32 26.15
N LYS A 744 13.04 -4.58 24.99
CA LYS A 744 11.89 -3.79 24.52
C LYS A 744 10.77 -3.83 25.57
N LEU A 745 10.21 -2.67 25.85
CA LEU A 745 9.17 -2.42 26.88
C LEU A 745 9.64 -2.63 28.34
N GLN A 746 10.91 -2.82 28.58
CA GLN A 746 11.46 -2.89 29.93
C GLN A 746 11.66 -1.50 30.53
N ARG A 747 11.09 -1.23 31.72
CA ARG A 747 11.28 0.02 32.45
C ARG A 747 12.68 0.09 33.05
N THR A 748 13.20 1.32 33.20
CA THR A 748 14.51 1.55 33.82
C THR A 748 14.65 0.89 35.20
N SER A 749 13.61 0.92 36.02
CA SER A 749 13.60 0.28 37.35
C SER A 749 13.78 -1.24 37.28
N LEU A 750 13.03 -1.91 36.36
CA LEU A 750 13.13 -3.36 36.16
C LEU A 750 14.45 -3.76 35.49
N TRP A 751 14.91 -2.91 34.57
CA TRP A 751 16.22 -3.11 33.93
C TRP A 751 17.37 -3.06 34.97
N LEU A 752 17.38 -2.06 35.87
CA LEU A 752 18.39 -2.00 36.93
C LEU A 752 18.36 -3.22 37.86
N GLU A 753 17.16 -3.68 38.23
CA GLU A 753 16.95 -4.89 39.03
C GLU A 753 17.49 -6.17 38.33
N SER A 754 17.50 -6.20 36.98
CA SER A 754 18.02 -7.31 36.18
C SER A 754 19.54 -7.27 36.01
N LEU A 755 20.20 -6.14 36.26
CA LEU A 755 21.66 -6.03 36.18
C LEU A 755 22.34 -6.68 37.38
N GLU A 756 23.20 -7.63 37.12
CA GLU A 756 24.08 -8.22 38.18
C GLU A 756 24.97 -7.13 38.80
N GLY A 757 24.88 -6.92 40.08
CA GLY A 757 25.55 -5.85 40.82
C GLY A 757 24.80 -4.51 40.83
N GLY A 758 23.61 -4.42 40.21
CA GLY A 758 22.68 -3.29 40.33
C GLY A 758 23.32 -1.92 40.06
N ILE A 759 23.04 -0.95 40.96
CA ILE A 759 23.53 0.43 40.82
C ILE A 759 25.08 0.52 40.91
N ASP A 760 25.71 -0.33 41.68
CA ASP A 760 27.17 -0.29 41.83
C ASP A 760 27.85 -0.73 40.52
N TYR A 761 27.31 -1.73 39.82
CA TYR A 761 27.76 -2.08 38.48
C TYR A 761 27.53 -0.96 37.50
N LEU A 762 26.32 -0.38 37.50
CA LEU A 762 25.95 0.73 36.61
C LEU A 762 26.90 1.92 36.82
N ARG A 763 27.23 2.26 38.09
CA ARG A 763 28.18 3.33 38.40
C ARG A 763 29.56 3.05 37.80
N LYS A 764 30.07 1.85 37.94
CA LYS A 764 31.36 1.46 37.35
C LYS A 764 31.38 1.57 35.83
N VAL A 765 30.26 1.27 35.16
CA VAL A 765 30.15 1.39 33.71
C VAL A 765 30.06 2.88 33.29
N ILE A 766 29.19 3.65 33.90
CA ILE A 766 28.88 5.03 33.47
C ILE A 766 29.94 6.02 33.92
N VAL A 767 30.39 5.93 35.17
CA VAL A 767 31.34 6.88 35.79
C VAL A 767 32.79 6.43 35.54
N ASP A 768 33.09 5.18 35.87
CA ASP A 768 34.48 4.67 35.90
C ASP A 768 34.94 4.05 34.57
N ASP A 769 34.07 4.02 33.56
CA ASP A 769 34.32 3.44 32.21
C ASP A 769 34.83 1.99 32.25
N LYS A 770 34.31 1.16 33.15
CA LYS A 770 34.70 -0.23 33.30
C LYS A 770 34.77 -1.06 32.03
N LEU A 771 33.92 -0.73 31.05
CA LEU A 771 33.82 -1.43 29.76
C LEU A 771 34.65 -0.78 28.65
N GLY A 772 35.21 0.42 28.85
CA GLY A 772 35.93 1.18 27.83
C GLY A 772 35.01 1.67 26.69
N LEU A 773 33.71 1.85 26.94
CA LEU A 773 32.69 2.17 25.93
C LEU A 773 32.15 3.59 26.02
N ASN A 774 32.55 4.40 26.98
CA ASN A 774 31.99 5.69 27.26
C ASN A 774 32.05 6.63 26.05
N GLY A 775 33.18 6.75 25.38
CA GLY A 775 33.35 7.56 24.19
C GLY A 775 32.47 7.09 23.02
N GLN A 776 32.27 5.79 22.85
CA GLN A 776 31.41 5.21 21.84
C GLN A 776 29.92 5.52 22.14
N MET A 777 29.51 5.38 23.41
CA MET A 777 28.12 5.69 23.82
C MET A 777 27.78 7.17 23.61
N GLU A 778 28.70 8.08 23.92
CA GLU A 778 28.53 9.52 23.69
C GLU A 778 28.38 9.84 22.18
N GLN A 779 29.21 9.24 21.32
CA GLN A 779 29.11 9.40 19.87
C GLN A 779 27.79 8.85 19.31
N GLN A 780 27.37 7.67 19.77
CA GLN A 780 26.11 7.08 19.34
C GLN A 780 24.91 7.94 19.73
N LEU A 781 24.88 8.48 20.95
CA LEU A 781 23.81 9.36 21.37
C LEU A 781 23.82 10.68 20.61
N ALA A 782 24.98 11.23 20.31
CA ALA A 782 25.11 12.43 19.49
C ALA A 782 24.52 12.21 18.07
N ALA A 783 24.80 11.05 17.45
CA ALA A 783 24.23 10.67 16.17
C ALA A 783 22.70 10.50 16.25
N LEU A 784 22.18 9.86 17.30
CA LEU A 784 20.72 9.74 17.47
C LEU A 784 20.03 11.11 17.62
N ARG A 785 20.64 12.06 18.32
CA ARG A 785 20.10 13.41 18.48
C ARG A 785 19.97 14.16 17.16
N THR A 786 20.87 13.97 16.23
CA THR A 786 20.82 14.62 14.90
C THR A 786 19.77 14.01 13.96
N SER A 787 19.32 12.79 14.22
CA SER A 787 18.31 12.07 13.42
C SER A 787 16.87 12.35 13.84
N VAL A 788 16.65 13.09 14.94
CA VAL A 788 15.31 13.35 15.47
C VAL A 788 14.59 14.42 14.66
N SER A 789 13.36 14.15 14.25
CA SER A 789 12.44 15.09 13.61
C SER A 789 11.11 15.14 14.34
N CYS A 790 10.37 16.22 14.17
CA CYS A 790 9.01 16.33 14.69
C CYS A 790 8.06 15.46 13.83
N GLU A 791 7.40 14.50 14.44
CA GLU A 791 6.51 13.56 13.77
C GLU A 791 5.30 14.22 13.14
N TRP A 792 4.76 15.26 13.76
CA TRP A 792 3.66 16.03 13.18
C TRP A 792 4.10 16.73 11.90
N LYS A 793 5.30 17.33 11.91
CA LYS A 793 5.84 17.99 10.73
C LYS A 793 6.12 16.97 9.60
N ALA A 794 6.77 15.86 9.92
CA ALA A 794 7.05 14.81 8.96
C ALA A 794 5.76 14.22 8.37
N THR A 795 4.68 14.07 9.16
CA THR A 795 3.38 13.60 8.66
C THR A 795 2.73 14.62 7.73
N LEU A 796 2.79 15.91 8.05
CA LEU A 796 2.20 16.96 7.20
C LEU A 796 2.94 17.16 5.87
N GLU A 797 4.21 16.81 5.81
CA GLU A 797 5.05 16.86 4.60
C GLU A 797 4.87 15.61 3.72
N ASP A 798 4.25 14.54 4.22
CA ASP A 798 4.06 13.26 3.54
C ASP A 798 2.58 13.06 3.15
N LYS A 799 2.29 13.14 1.85
CA LYS A 799 0.93 13.00 1.31
C LYS A 799 0.31 11.63 1.59
N ASP A 800 1.11 10.56 1.55
CA ASP A 800 0.62 9.20 1.81
C ASP A 800 0.23 9.03 3.27
N HIS A 801 0.99 9.65 4.18
CA HIS A 801 0.65 9.66 5.60
C HIS A 801 -0.62 10.48 5.88
N LEU A 802 -0.88 11.56 5.16
CA LEU A 802 -2.09 12.37 5.33
C LEU A 802 -3.38 11.61 4.98
N THR A 803 -3.33 10.67 4.04
CA THR A 803 -4.51 9.85 3.69
C THR A 803 -5.07 9.05 4.86
N ARG A 804 -4.24 8.73 5.86
CA ARG A 804 -4.65 7.99 7.08
C ARG A 804 -5.60 8.78 7.98
N PHE A 805 -5.65 10.10 7.81
CA PHE A 805 -6.48 10.98 8.64
C PHE A 805 -7.88 11.20 8.06
N ALA A 806 -8.16 10.77 6.82
CA ALA A 806 -9.52 10.74 6.31
C ALA A 806 -10.37 9.73 7.11
N HIS A 807 -11.58 10.13 7.54
CA HIS A 807 -12.47 9.27 8.34
C HIS A 807 -13.04 8.15 7.48
N PHE A 808 -13.47 8.48 6.28
CA PHE A 808 -13.95 7.53 5.27
C PHE A 808 -13.04 7.59 4.04
N ILE A 809 -12.54 6.46 3.58
CA ILE A 809 -11.69 6.37 2.38
C ILE A 809 -12.46 6.80 1.12
N ASN A 810 -13.77 6.59 1.10
CA ASN A 810 -14.62 6.78 -0.07
C ASN A 810 -15.57 8.00 0.04
N SER A 811 -15.40 8.86 1.03
CA SER A 811 -16.26 10.03 1.21
C SER A 811 -15.51 11.16 1.90
N PRO A 812 -15.65 12.41 1.43
CA PRO A 812 -15.15 13.59 2.14
C PRO A 812 -16.02 13.96 3.34
N GLN A 813 -17.08 13.21 3.63
CA GLN A 813 -17.95 13.47 4.76
C GLN A 813 -17.23 13.15 6.07
N ARG A 814 -17.40 14.04 7.05
CA ARG A 814 -16.94 13.81 8.41
C ARG A 814 -17.88 12.84 9.12
N ASP A 815 -17.33 12.06 10.04
CA ASP A 815 -18.17 11.25 10.93
C ASP A 815 -19.06 12.15 11.82
N PRO A 816 -20.37 12.15 11.66
CA PRO A 816 -21.29 12.91 12.51
C PRO A 816 -21.39 12.31 13.92
N GLY A 817 -20.78 11.15 14.19
CA GLY A 817 -21.00 10.34 15.38
C GLY A 817 -20.36 10.89 16.65
N VAL A 818 -19.56 11.96 16.61
CA VAL A 818 -19.00 12.56 17.83
C VAL A 818 -19.97 13.59 18.38
N GLN A 819 -20.91 13.13 19.21
CA GLN A 819 -21.76 14.02 20.00
C GLN A 819 -20.93 14.64 21.12
N ARG A 820 -21.14 15.94 21.38
CA ARG A 820 -20.45 16.66 22.45
C ARG A 820 -21.41 17.16 23.51
N VAL A 821 -20.98 17.09 24.75
CA VAL A 821 -21.72 17.61 25.91
C VAL A 821 -20.88 18.67 26.63
N ALA A 822 -21.54 19.66 27.19
CA ALA A 822 -20.89 20.68 28.02
C ALA A 822 -20.61 20.11 29.41
N GLU A 823 -19.37 20.25 29.86
CA GLU A 823 -18.96 19.91 31.24
C GLU A 823 -17.95 20.95 31.75
N ARG A 824 -18.29 21.63 32.86
CA ARG A 824 -17.43 22.67 33.45
C ARG A 824 -16.99 23.74 32.44
N ASP A 825 -17.96 24.30 31.71
CA ASP A 825 -17.81 25.33 30.69
C ASP A 825 -16.87 24.94 29.52
N GLN A 826 -16.67 23.65 29.31
CA GLN A 826 -15.92 23.09 28.20
C GLN A 826 -16.75 22.02 27.47
N HIS A 827 -16.38 21.71 26.22
CA HIS A 827 -16.99 20.63 25.46
C HIS A 827 -16.15 19.35 25.57
N ARG A 828 -16.80 18.21 25.74
CA ARG A 828 -16.18 16.91 25.65
C ARG A 828 -17.05 15.95 24.82
N PRO A 829 -16.48 14.87 24.27
CA PRO A 829 -17.27 13.82 23.68
C PRO A 829 -18.27 13.21 24.68
N ALA A 830 -19.48 12.93 24.23
CA ALA A 830 -20.51 12.29 25.04
C ALA A 830 -20.10 10.84 25.38
N ARG A 831 -20.33 10.42 26.62
CA ARG A 831 -20.16 9.02 27.04
C ARG A 831 -21.29 8.17 26.43
N ALA A 832 -21.10 6.86 26.44
CA ALA A 832 -22.06 5.92 25.85
C ALA A 832 -23.49 6.09 26.40
N ASP A 833 -23.62 6.38 27.68
CA ASP A 833 -24.88 6.62 28.40
C ASP A 833 -25.49 8.01 28.17
N GLU A 834 -24.73 8.92 27.63
CA GLU A 834 -25.15 10.31 27.33
C GLU A 834 -25.50 10.50 25.83
N ARG A 835 -25.21 9.51 24.99
CA ARG A 835 -25.46 9.60 23.54
C ARG A 835 -26.95 9.50 23.27
N ILE A 836 -27.49 10.49 22.55
CA ILE A 836 -28.84 10.45 22.01
C ILE A 836 -28.84 9.48 20.84
N ALA A 837 -29.67 8.46 20.88
CA ALA A 837 -29.88 7.58 19.74
C ALA A 837 -30.42 8.43 18.55
N VAL A 838 -29.65 8.54 17.51
CA VAL A 838 -30.10 9.15 16.25
C VAL A 838 -31.02 8.11 15.61
N THR A 839 -32.32 8.28 15.79
CA THR A 839 -33.30 7.56 14.98
C THR A 839 -33.22 8.17 13.58
N LEU A 840 -32.81 7.40 12.59
CA LEU A 840 -32.99 7.76 11.20
C LEU A 840 -34.51 7.88 11.00
N ILE A 841 -34.99 9.11 10.89
CA ILE A 841 -36.36 9.35 10.41
C ILE A 841 -36.25 9.03 8.92
N GLU A 842 -36.79 7.91 8.49
CA GLU A 842 -37.16 7.71 7.09
C GLU A 842 -38.13 8.84 6.75
N GLU A 843 -37.71 9.76 5.92
CA GLU A 843 -38.66 10.71 5.28
C GLU A 843 -39.63 9.85 4.50
N THR A 844 -40.77 9.59 5.08
CA THR A 844 -41.92 9.13 4.32
C THR A 844 -42.29 10.26 3.39
N GLU A 845 -42.03 10.11 2.11
CA GLU A 845 -42.53 10.95 1.04
C GLU A 845 -44.05 11.02 1.18
N SER A 846 -44.56 12.23 1.44
CA SER A 846 -45.99 12.60 1.29
C SER A 846 -46.19 13.26 -0.06
#